data_ae4ee9c78b3f130fc1a8e7a5b3b67adb
#
_entry.id   ae4ee9c78b3f130fc1a8e7a5b3b67adb
#
_cell.length_a   1.000
_cell.length_b   1.000
_cell.length_c   1.000
_cell.angle_alpha   90.00
_cell.angle_beta   90.00
_cell.angle_gamma   90.00
#
_symmetry.space_group_name_H-M   'P 1'
#
loop_
_entity.id
_entity.type
_entity.pdbx_description
1 polymer ?
#
loop_
_entity_poly.entity_id
_entity_poly.type
_entity_poly.pdbx_seq_one_letter_code
_entity_poly.pdbx_strand_id
1 'polypeptide(L)'
;MKVYQTNEIKNIALLGNDGSGKTTLTEALLYESGIIKRRGRITAKNTVSDYFPVEQEYGYSVFSTVYHVEWNGKKLNIIDCPGSDDFVGAAITALNVTDTAILLLNGQYGPEVGTQNHFRYTEKLGKPVIFLVNQLDSEKCDFDHVLEQLKENYGSKVVPVQYPLSTGPDFNSLIDVLLMKKYSWGPDGGAPTIEDIPAEEMEKAQEWHKTLVEAAAEHDESLMEKFFESESLTEDEMREGIRKGLAARGMFPVFCVCAGKDMGVRRLMEFLGNVVPFVDEMPVVHNTRGVPVPPDPNGPTSLYFFKTAVEPHIGDVQYFKVMSGVVHEGDDLSNADRGSKERMAQLYVCAGANREKVDELRAGDIGCTVKLKDVKTGNTLNGKDCENRFNFIKYPNPKYTRAIKPVNEADTEKMMAVLHRMREEDPTWIVEQSKGLRQILVHGQGEFHLRTLKWRLENNEKLQIQFYEPKIPYRETITKSARADYRHKKQSGGAGQFGEVHLIVEPYYEGMPAPEVYKFNGQEYKMNVKGTEVIDLEWGGKLVFVNSVVGGAIDARFMPAILKGIMSRMEQGPLTGSYARDVRVIVYDGKMHPVDSNEISFMLAGRHAFSEAFKNAGPKILEPIYDVEVFVPSDKLGDVMSDMQGRRGMIMGMTSEKGYEKLSAKVPLKEMSNYSTALSSLTGGRASFIMKFASYELVPTDVQTKLMKEFEEQEKDEA
;
A
#
# COMPACT_ATOMS: atom_id res chain seq x y z
N MET A 1 32.49 5.62 -15.94
CA MET A 1 31.48 4.86 -16.69
C MET A 1 31.11 5.59 -17.98
N LYS A 2 30.78 4.87 -19.07
CA LYS A 2 30.26 5.44 -20.31
C LYS A 2 28.92 6.17 -20.06
N VAL A 3 28.69 7.29 -20.71
CA VAL A 3 27.37 7.93 -20.76
C VAL A 3 26.51 7.18 -21.79
N TYR A 4 25.38 6.65 -21.38
CA TYR A 4 24.44 5.93 -22.26
C TYR A 4 23.42 6.85 -22.85
N GLN A 5 23.09 6.63 -24.12
CA GLN A 5 22.02 7.35 -24.82
C GLN A 5 20.65 6.73 -24.46
N THR A 6 19.59 7.49 -24.61
CA THR A 6 18.21 7.03 -24.33
C THR A 6 17.87 5.74 -25.08
N ASN A 7 18.28 5.59 -26.32
CA ASN A 7 18.08 4.39 -27.12
C ASN A 7 19.07 3.25 -26.83
N GLU A 8 19.87 3.35 -25.79
CA GLU A 8 20.76 2.29 -25.27
C GLU A 8 20.32 1.82 -23.87
N ILE A 9 19.27 2.40 -23.33
CA ILE A 9 18.80 2.18 -21.95
C ILE A 9 17.53 1.34 -21.94
N LYS A 10 17.51 0.34 -21.08
CA LYS A 10 16.34 -0.50 -20.79
C LYS A 10 16.12 -0.60 -19.30
N ASN A 11 14.88 -0.42 -18.86
CA ASN A 11 14.50 -0.44 -17.46
C ASN A 11 13.62 -1.65 -17.17
N ILE A 12 14.04 -2.47 -16.21
CA ILE A 12 13.46 -3.79 -15.94
C ILE A 12 13.15 -3.94 -14.44
N ALA A 13 11.96 -4.41 -14.13
CA ALA A 13 11.59 -4.85 -12.79
C ALA A 13 11.75 -6.37 -12.68
N LEU A 14 12.44 -6.83 -11.66
CA LEU A 14 12.59 -8.25 -11.36
C LEU A 14 11.63 -8.62 -10.23
N LEU A 15 10.61 -9.39 -10.57
CA LEU A 15 9.50 -9.78 -9.73
C LEU A 15 9.43 -11.30 -9.57
N GLY A 16 8.62 -11.77 -8.68
CA GLY A 16 8.37 -13.20 -8.44
C GLY A 16 8.05 -13.47 -6.98
N ASN A 17 7.57 -14.67 -6.70
CA ASN A 17 7.28 -15.09 -5.33
C ASN A 17 8.56 -15.19 -4.48
N ASP A 18 8.42 -15.16 -3.16
CA ASP A 18 9.54 -15.48 -2.27
C ASP A 18 10.07 -16.88 -2.56
N GLY A 19 11.38 -17.03 -2.57
CA GLY A 19 12.04 -18.29 -2.87
C GLY A 19 12.17 -18.63 -4.36
N SER A 20 11.75 -17.75 -5.27
CA SER A 20 11.94 -17.95 -6.71
C SER A 20 13.39 -17.75 -7.18
N GLY A 21 14.24 -17.14 -6.35
CA GLY A 21 15.66 -16.95 -6.63
C GLY A 21 16.04 -15.61 -7.24
N LYS A 22 15.25 -14.55 -7.03
CA LYS A 22 15.50 -13.19 -7.55
C LYS A 22 16.86 -12.64 -7.12
N THR A 23 17.19 -12.71 -5.85
CA THR A 23 18.47 -12.25 -5.31
C THR A 23 19.63 -13.05 -5.89
N THR A 24 19.48 -14.34 -6.05
CA THR A 24 20.52 -15.20 -6.68
C THR A 24 20.71 -14.86 -8.15
N LEU A 25 19.61 -14.57 -8.87
CA LEU A 25 19.68 -14.11 -10.27
C LEU A 25 20.38 -12.74 -10.35
N THR A 26 20.07 -11.84 -9.46
CA THR A 26 20.74 -10.51 -9.37
C THR A 26 22.24 -10.66 -9.21
N GLU A 27 22.70 -11.53 -8.31
CA GLU A 27 24.12 -11.84 -8.13
C GLU A 27 24.76 -12.41 -9.41
N ALA A 28 24.07 -13.31 -10.10
CA ALA A 28 24.56 -13.90 -11.34
C ALA A 28 24.66 -12.85 -12.47
N LEU A 29 23.66 -12.01 -12.64
CA LEU A 29 23.65 -10.93 -13.64
C LEU A 29 24.79 -9.93 -13.41
N LEU A 30 25.00 -9.50 -12.18
CA LEU A 30 26.07 -8.59 -11.80
C LEU A 30 27.45 -9.22 -12.01
N TYR A 31 27.60 -10.49 -11.70
CA TYR A 31 28.85 -11.22 -11.90
C TYR A 31 29.17 -11.40 -13.41
N GLU A 32 28.21 -11.85 -14.19
CA GLU A 32 28.41 -12.09 -15.62
C GLU A 32 28.62 -10.80 -16.42
N SER A 33 28.09 -9.67 -15.96
CA SER A 33 28.36 -8.34 -16.53
C SER A 33 29.70 -7.72 -16.08
N GLY A 34 30.37 -8.32 -15.11
CA GLY A 34 31.65 -7.83 -14.58
C GLY A 34 31.53 -6.69 -13.56
N ILE A 35 30.32 -6.33 -13.15
CA ILE A 35 30.09 -5.29 -12.13
C ILE A 35 30.62 -5.73 -10.76
N ILE A 36 30.42 -7.01 -10.42
CA ILE A 36 31.01 -7.62 -9.22
C ILE A 36 32.01 -8.72 -9.62
N LYS A 37 33.06 -8.87 -8.82
CA LYS A 37 34.11 -9.87 -9.06
C LYS A 37 33.84 -11.22 -8.41
N ARG A 38 32.92 -11.25 -7.46
CA ARG A 38 32.56 -12.45 -6.69
C ARG A 38 31.09 -12.42 -6.36
N ARG A 39 30.40 -13.54 -6.58
CA ARG A 39 29.02 -13.70 -6.24
C ARG A 39 28.82 -13.85 -4.73
N GLY A 40 27.90 -13.09 -4.17
CA GLY A 40 27.43 -13.28 -2.80
C GLY A 40 26.45 -14.45 -2.68
N ARG A 41 26.14 -14.79 -1.45
CA ARG A 41 25.14 -15.83 -1.09
C ARG A 41 24.24 -15.30 0.01
N ILE A 42 22.96 -15.61 -0.06
CA ILE A 42 21.97 -15.22 0.96
C ILE A 42 22.40 -15.75 2.35
N THR A 43 22.81 -17.03 2.41
CA THR A 43 23.28 -17.68 3.64
C THR A 43 24.53 -17.04 4.25
N ALA A 44 25.36 -16.42 3.41
CA ALA A 44 26.56 -15.69 3.84
C ALA A 44 26.28 -14.22 4.17
N LYS A 45 25.04 -13.74 3.98
CA LYS A 45 24.61 -12.37 4.24
C LYS A 45 25.46 -11.31 3.51
N ASN A 46 25.92 -11.61 2.31
CA ASN A 46 26.88 -10.79 1.54
C ASN A 46 26.42 -10.51 0.11
N THR A 47 25.12 -10.60 -0.16
CA THR A 47 24.55 -10.26 -1.48
C THR A 47 24.46 -8.75 -1.66
N VAL A 48 24.46 -8.32 -2.92
CA VAL A 48 24.31 -6.90 -3.27
C VAL A 48 22.89 -6.38 -2.95
N SER A 49 21.87 -7.23 -3.07
CA SER A 49 20.47 -6.86 -2.83
C SER A 49 20.16 -6.69 -1.34
N ASP A 50 20.39 -7.70 -0.56
CA ASP A 50 19.93 -7.73 0.85
C ASP A 50 21.04 -7.20 1.77
N TYR A 51 21.37 -5.92 1.65
CA TYR A 51 22.45 -5.30 2.41
C TYR A 51 22.00 -4.57 3.68
N PHE A 52 20.71 -4.38 3.89
CA PHE A 52 20.19 -3.80 5.12
C PHE A 52 20.16 -4.82 6.26
N PRO A 53 20.46 -4.39 7.51
CA PRO A 53 20.46 -5.31 8.65
C PRO A 53 19.17 -6.10 8.85
N VAL A 54 18.00 -5.49 8.61
CA VAL A 54 16.72 -6.16 8.73
C VAL A 54 16.55 -7.29 7.72
N GLU A 55 17.04 -7.10 6.49
CA GLU A 55 17.01 -8.11 5.44
C GLU A 55 17.94 -9.29 5.77
N GLN A 56 19.10 -8.98 6.30
CA GLN A 56 20.08 -9.98 6.73
C GLN A 56 19.59 -10.80 7.95
N GLU A 57 18.83 -10.16 8.83
CA GLU A 57 18.25 -10.83 10.00
C GLU A 57 17.17 -11.83 9.61
N TYR A 58 16.23 -11.40 8.77
CA TYR A 58 15.12 -12.26 8.35
C TYR A 58 15.45 -13.20 7.19
N GLY A 59 16.52 -12.93 6.44
CA GLY A 59 16.86 -13.68 5.24
C GLY A 59 15.89 -13.47 4.07
N TYR A 60 15.17 -12.36 4.06
CA TYR A 60 14.22 -11.95 3.03
C TYR A 60 14.46 -10.52 2.61
N SER A 61 14.19 -10.22 1.34
CA SER A 61 14.17 -8.85 0.84
C SER A 61 12.98 -8.08 1.42
N VAL A 62 13.25 -6.94 2.02
CA VAL A 62 12.26 -6.00 2.57
C VAL A 62 12.13 -4.77 1.67
N PHE A 63 13.23 -4.35 1.08
CA PHE A 63 13.33 -3.23 0.16
C PHE A 63 13.67 -3.70 -1.25
N SER A 64 13.32 -2.89 -2.24
CA SER A 64 13.84 -3.06 -3.58
C SER A 64 15.31 -2.67 -3.63
N THR A 65 16.06 -3.29 -4.53
CA THR A 65 17.46 -2.95 -4.80
C THR A 65 17.60 -2.50 -6.24
N VAL A 66 18.09 -1.28 -6.43
CA VAL A 66 18.40 -0.73 -7.75
C VAL A 66 19.83 -1.10 -8.13
N TYR A 67 19.99 -1.71 -9.28
CA TYR A 67 21.29 -2.00 -9.85
C TYR A 67 21.26 -1.90 -11.37
N HIS A 68 22.43 -1.94 -11.99
CA HIS A 68 22.53 -1.95 -13.44
C HIS A 68 23.51 -3.04 -13.89
N VAL A 69 23.31 -3.49 -15.12
CA VAL A 69 24.27 -4.32 -15.83
C VAL A 69 24.56 -3.68 -17.20
N GLU A 70 25.78 -3.85 -17.67
CA GLU A 70 26.22 -3.40 -18.98
C GLU A 70 26.44 -4.61 -19.88
N TRP A 71 25.79 -4.63 -21.01
CA TRP A 71 25.88 -5.74 -21.94
C TRP A 71 25.82 -5.26 -23.39
N ASN A 72 26.86 -5.56 -24.18
CA ASN A 72 26.96 -5.21 -25.60
C ASN A 72 26.59 -3.76 -25.92
N GLY A 73 27.09 -2.81 -25.15
CA GLY A 73 26.83 -1.38 -25.34
C GLY A 73 25.46 -0.90 -24.89
N LYS A 74 24.68 -1.74 -24.22
CA LYS A 74 23.40 -1.40 -23.61
C LYS A 74 23.55 -1.30 -22.09
N LYS A 75 22.73 -0.45 -21.48
CA LYS A 75 22.59 -0.37 -20.03
C LYS A 75 21.22 -0.90 -19.62
N LEU A 76 21.23 -1.94 -18.82
CA LEU A 76 20.00 -2.50 -18.23
C LEU A 76 19.92 -2.04 -16.78
N ASN A 77 19.01 -1.12 -16.50
CA ASN A 77 18.67 -0.78 -15.11
C ASN A 77 17.67 -1.82 -14.62
N ILE A 78 17.98 -2.47 -13.52
CA ILE A 78 17.18 -3.54 -12.95
C ILE A 78 16.83 -3.18 -11.51
N ILE A 79 15.58 -3.39 -11.14
CA ILE A 79 15.10 -3.22 -9.77
C ILE A 79 14.66 -4.59 -9.26
N ASP A 80 15.45 -5.15 -8.35
CA ASP A 80 15.13 -6.40 -7.65
C ASP A 80 14.13 -6.11 -6.53
N CYS A 81 12.93 -6.70 -6.60
CA CYS A 81 11.83 -6.41 -5.70
C CYS A 81 11.61 -7.53 -4.70
N PRO A 82 11.13 -7.22 -3.46
CA PRO A 82 10.66 -8.23 -2.53
C PRO A 82 9.54 -9.09 -3.13
N GLY A 83 9.56 -10.37 -2.80
CA GLY A 83 8.54 -11.32 -3.29
C GLY A 83 7.27 -11.37 -2.43
N SER A 84 7.36 -10.95 -1.17
CA SER A 84 6.23 -10.94 -0.24
C SER A 84 5.21 -9.84 -0.55
N ASP A 85 3.94 -10.16 -0.45
CA ASP A 85 2.83 -9.20 -0.61
C ASP A 85 2.86 -8.10 0.47
N ASP A 86 3.44 -8.36 1.61
CA ASP A 86 3.66 -7.38 2.68
C ASP A 86 4.53 -6.19 2.21
N PHE A 87 5.40 -6.41 1.24
CA PHE A 87 6.27 -5.38 0.66
C PHE A 87 5.92 -5.04 -0.79
N VAL A 88 4.70 -5.26 -1.18
CA VAL A 88 4.21 -5.03 -2.53
C VAL A 88 4.41 -3.59 -3.04
N GLY A 89 4.47 -2.64 -2.13
CA GLY A 89 4.76 -1.24 -2.47
C GLY A 89 6.06 -1.07 -3.26
N ALA A 90 7.09 -1.84 -2.93
CA ALA A 90 8.35 -1.83 -3.67
C ALA A 90 8.19 -2.32 -5.11
N ALA A 91 7.42 -3.39 -5.33
CA ALA A 91 7.11 -3.91 -6.66
C ALA A 91 6.29 -2.92 -7.49
N ILE A 92 5.30 -2.28 -6.88
CA ILE A 92 4.47 -1.26 -7.55
C ILE A 92 5.32 -0.05 -7.95
N THR A 93 6.19 0.43 -7.07
CA THR A 93 7.13 1.51 -7.38
C THR A 93 8.03 1.13 -8.57
N ALA A 94 8.63 -0.06 -8.54
CA ALA A 94 9.48 -0.54 -9.61
C ALA A 94 8.74 -0.61 -10.95
N LEU A 95 7.52 -1.14 -10.97
CA LEU A 95 6.70 -1.22 -12.18
C LEU A 95 6.32 0.17 -12.74
N ASN A 96 6.16 1.17 -11.90
CA ASN A 96 5.86 2.52 -12.36
C ASN A 96 7.05 3.22 -13.04
N VAL A 97 8.28 2.86 -12.70
CA VAL A 97 9.49 3.51 -13.23
C VAL A 97 10.25 2.66 -14.24
N THR A 98 9.85 1.42 -14.43
CA THR A 98 10.44 0.50 -15.41
C THR A 98 9.47 0.21 -16.56
N ASP A 99 9.97 -0.42 -17.60
CA ASP A 99 9.21 -0.66 -18.84
C ASP A 99 8.81 -2.12 -19.00
N THR A 100 9.63 -3.05 -18.54
CA THR A 100 9.44 -4.49 -18.69
C THR A 100 9.59 -5.18 -17.34
N ALA A 101 8.74 -6.16 -17.08
CA ALA A 101 8.80 -7.01 -15.89
C ALA A 101 9.31 -8.42 -16.25
N ILE A 102 10.24 -8.92 -15.44
CA ILE A 102 10.60 -10.35 -15.42
C ILE A 102 9.89 -10.96 -14.22
N LEU A 103 9.07 -11.97 -14.45
CA LEU A 103 8.45 -12.79 -13.43
C LEU A 103 9.21 -14.10 -13.29
N LEU A 104 9.99 -14.19 -12.22
CA LEU A 104 10.80 -15.36 -11.91
C LEU A 104 9.96 -16.41 -11.19
N LEU A 105 10.07 -17.64 -11.65
CA LEU A 105 9.31 -18.80 -11.16
C LEU A 105 10.24 -19.85 -10.58
N ASN A 106 9.81 -20.46 -9.49
CA ASN A 106 10.43 -21.67 -8.98
C ASN A 106 10.04 -22.86 -9.88
N GLY A 107 11.02 -23.58 -10.43
CA GLY A 107 10.79 -24.70 -11.32
C GLY A 107 10.05 -25.89 -10.71
N GLN A 108 10.01 -25.97 -9.37
CA GLN A 108 9.25 -26.98 -8.66
C GLN A 108 7.78 -26.60 -8.47
N TYR A 109 7.51 -25.33 -8.11
CA TYR A 109 6.18 -24.87 -7.71
C TYR A 109 5.40 -24.15 -8.81
N GLY A 110 6.09 -23.66 -9.84
CA GLY A 110 5.46 -22.89 -10.91
C GLY A 110 4.90 -21.54 -10.42
N PRO A 111 3.79 -21.08 -11.01
CA PRO A 111 3.12 -19.87 -10.55
C PRO A 111 2.59 -20.03 -9.14
N GLU A 112 3.07 -19.17 -8.25
CA GLU A 112 2.67 -19.10 -6.86
C GLU A 112 1.86 -17.83 -6.61
N VAL A 113 1.45 -17.60 -5.38
CA VAL A 113 0.63 -16.44 -4.99
C VAL A 113 1.32 -15.12 -5.35
N GLY A 114 2.59 -14.98 -5.00
CA GLY A 114 3.38 -13.78 -5.34
C GLY A 114 3.47 -13.56 -6.84
N THR A 115 3.58 -14.63 -7.63
CA THR A 115 3.55 -14.56 -9.10
C THR A 115 2.24 -13.98 -9.60
N GLN A 116 1.12 -14.49 -9.10
CA GLN A 116 -0.22 -14.04 -9.49
C GLN A 116 -0.48 -12.59 -9.11
N ASN A 117 -0.07 -12.21 -7.90
CA ASN A 117 -0.21 -10.83 -7.42
C ASN A 117 0.63 -9.86 -8.25
N HIS A 118 1.89 -10.18 -8.52
CA HIS A 118 2.76 -9.35 -9.34
C HIS A 118 2.26 -9.25 -10.78
N PHE A 119 1.82 -10.35 -11.39
CA PHE A 119 1.25 -10.33 -12.74
C PHE A 119 0.04 -9.41 -12.84
N ARG A 120 -0.82 -9.42 -11.84
CA ARG A 120 -1.99 -8.53 -11.77
C ARG A 120 -1.62 -7.06 -11.79
N TYR A 121 -0.54 -6.68 -11.10
CA TYR A 121 -0.02 -5.30 -11.15
C TYR A 121 0.60 -4.96 -12.52
N THR A 122 1.28 -5.92 -13.17
CA THR A 122 1.77 -5.69 -14.54
C THR A 122 0.62 -5.46 -15.52
N GLU A 123 -0.48 -6.20 -15.38
CA GLU A 123 -1.68 -6.03 -16.19
C GLU A 123 -2.33 -4.66 -15.96
N LYS A 124 -2.49 -4.26 -14.70
CA LYS A 124 -3.05 -2.96 -14.33
C LYS A 124 -2.24 -1.78 -14.88
N LEU A 125 -0.93 -1.91 -14.91
CA LEU A 125 -0.01 -0.86 -15.37
C LEU A 125 0.39 -1.00 -16.84
N GLY A 126 -0.09 -2.02 -17.55
CA GLY A 126 0.17 -2.24 -18.97
C GLY A 126 1.62 -2.58 -19.30
N LYS A 127 2.33 -3.26 -18.40
CA LYS A 127 3.76 -3.55 -18.60
C LYS A 127 3.98 -4.89 -19.32
N PRO A 128 4.94 -4.96 -20.26
CA PRO A 128 5.44 -6.21 -20.83
C PRO A 128 5.91 -7.19 -19.76
N VAL A 129 5.70 -8.48 -19.99
CA VAL A 129 6.08 -9.55 -19.06
C VAL A 129 6.88 -10.63 -19.77
N ILE A 130 7.99 -11.04 -19.14
CA ILE A 130 8.78 -12.21 -19.48
C ILE A 130 8.74 -13.16 -18.29
N PHE A 131 8.35 -14.41 -18.54
CA PHE A 131 8.44 -15.46 -17.53
C PHE A 131 9.81 -16.12 -17.58
N LEU A 132 10.39 -16.36 -16.43
CA LEU A 132 11.70 -16.97 -16.29
C LEU A 132 11.61 -18.14 -15.30
N VAL A 133 11.69 -19.35 -15.80
CA VAL A 133 11.69 -20.56 -14.97
C VAL A 133 13.10 -20.81 -14.45
N ASN A 134 13.25 -20.73 -13.14
CA ASN A 134 14.51 -20.88 -12.43
C ASN A 134 14.58 -22.20 -11.65
N GLN A 135 15.72 -22.49 -11.08
CA GLN A 135 15.95 -23.67 -10.23
C GLN A 135 15.67 -24.99 -10.97
N LEU A 136 16.09 -25.05 -12.23
CA LEU A 136 15.96 -26.23 -13.06
C LEU A 136 16.77 -27.44 -12.56
N ASP A 137 17.69 -27.21 -11.63
CA ASP A 137 18.51 -28.21 -10.97
C ASP A 137 17.85 -28.85 -9.74
N SER A 138 16.66 -28.40 -9.35
CA SER A 138 15.89 -29.02 -8.29
C SER A 138 15.40 -30.42 -8.69
N GLU A 139 15.55 -31.39 -7.80
CA GLU A 139 15.09 -32.77 -8.01
C GLU A 139 13.59 -32.86 -8.34
N LYS A 140 12.81 -31.91 -7.87
CA LYS A 140 11.35 -31.84 -8.07
C LYS A 140 10.94 -30.87 -9.17
N CYS A 141 11.87 -30.36 -9.94
CA CYS A 141 11.56 -29.48 -11.06
C CYS A 141 10.85 -30.25 -12.17
N ASP A 142 9.74 -29.70 -12.64
CA ASP A 142 8.98 -30.20 -13.78
C ASP A 142 8.63 -29.02 -14.69
N PHE A 143 9.48 -28.77 -15.67
CA PHE A 143 9.32 -27.64 -16.59
C PHE A 143 8.04 -27.72 -17.41
N ASP A 144 7.68 -28.91 -17.91
CA ASP A 144 6.49 -29.08 -18.76
C ASP A 144 5.22 -28.76 -17.95
N HIS A 145 5.16 -29.22 -16.71
CA HIS A 145 4.04 -28.90 -15.82
C HIS A 145 3.97 -27.40 -15.48
N VAL A 146 5.10 -26.75 -15.21
CA VAL A 146 5.16 -25.30 -14.99
C VAL A 146 4.66 -24.54 -16.21
N LEU A 147 5.05 -24.97 -17.42
CA LEU A 147 4.61 -24.34 -18.65
C LEU A 147 3.09 -24.49 -18.87
N GLU A 148 2.54 -25.67 -18.57
CA GLU A 148 1.09 -25.90 -18.59
C GLU A 148 0.35 -24.97 -17.63
N GLN A 149 0.82 -24.85 -16.40
CA GLN A 149 0.25 -23.94 -15.41
C GLN A 149 0.31 -22.48 -15.86
N LEU A 150 1.40 -22.05 -16.49
CA LEU A 150 1.51 -20.69 -17.05
C LEU A 150 0.46 -20.46 -18.15
N LYS A 151 0.25 -21.44 -19.03
CA LYS A 151 -0.77 -21.35 -20.10
C LYS A 151 -2.19 -21.35 -19.53
N GLU A 152 -2.45 -22.15 -18.52
CA GLU A 152 -3.76 -22.17 -17.83
C GLU A 152 -4.07 -20.84 -17.15
N ASN A 153 -3.09 -20.24 -16.46
CA ASN A 153 -3.28 -19.01 -15.71
C ASN A 153 -3.28 -17.75 -16.59
N TYR A 154 -2.46 -17.71 -17.63
CA TYR A 154 -2.18 -16.50 -18.42
C TYR A 154 -2.51 -16.62 -19.91
N GLY A 155 -2.99 -17.77 -20.33
CA GLY A 155 -3.55 -18.00 -21.66
C GLY A 155 -2.53 -18.33 -22.75
N SER A 156 -3.01 -18.31 -24.00
CA SER A 156 -2.24 -18.67 -25.19
C SER A 156 -1.14 -17.67 -25.56
N LYS A 157 -1.09 -16.53 -24.92
CA LYS A 157 -0.02 -15.53 -25.07
C LYS A 157 1.30 -16.00 -24.47
N VAL A 158 1.28 -17.02 -23.61
CA VAL A 158 2.48 -17.64 -23.04
C VAL A 158 3.16 -18.48 -24.12
N VAL A 159 4.35 -18.07 -24.52
CA VAL A 159 5.09 -18.70 -25.60
C VAL A 159 6.51 -19.05 -25.16
N PRO A 160 6.90 -20.32 -25.09
CA PRO A 160 8.24 -20.69 -24.70
C PRO A 160 9.28 -20.33 -25.76
N VAL A 161 10.39 -19.77 -25.33
CA VAL A 161 11.56 -19.48 -26.15
C VAL A 161 12.65 -20.51 -25.94
N GLN A 162 12.65 -21.16 -24.78
CA GLN A 162 13.61 -22.18 -24.41
C GLN A 162 12.92 -23.35 -23.70
N TYR A 163 13.54 -24.52 -23.77
CA TYR A 163 13.18 -25.64 -22.90
C TYR A 163 14.43 -26.42 -22.48
N PRO A 164 14.47 -26.97 -21.25
CA PRO A 164 15.59 -27.75 -20.78
C PRO A 164 15.57 -29.16 -21.41
N LEU A 165 16.75 -29.72 -21.68
CA LEU A 165 16.84 -31.13 -22.14
C LEU A 165 16.61 -32.11 -21.00
N SER A 166 16.98 -31.74 -19.80
CA SER A 166 16.73 -32.49 -18.57
C SER A 166 16.57 -31.52 -17.40
N THR A 167 15.90 -31.94 -16.36
CA THR A 167 15.77 -31.19 -15.10
C THR A 167 16.29 -32.03 -13.94
N GLY A 168 16.57 -31.38 -12.82
CA GLY A 168 17.16 -32.03 -11.66
C GLY A 168 18.64 -31.78 -11.52
N PRO A 169 19.34 -32.47 -10.62
CA PRO A 169 20.75 -32.24 -10.30
C PRO A 169 21.68 -32.29 -11.52
N ASP A 170 21.31 -33.02 -12.55
CA ASP A 170 22.08 -33.19 -13.78
C ASP A 170 21.77 -32.15 -14.85
N PHE A 171 20.94 -31.14 -14.56
CA PHE A 171 20.65 -30.05 -15.48
C PHE A 171 21.94 -29.36 -15.92
N ASN A 172 22.17 -29.35 -17.23
CA ASN A 172 23.35 -28.71 -17.82
C ASN A 172 23.11 -28.17 -19.24
N SER A 173 21.95 -28.35 -19.81
CA SER A 173 21.70 -27.95 -21.21
C SER A 173 20.24 -27.64 -21.49
N LEU A 174 20.03 -26.75 -22.45
CA LEU A 174 18.72 -26.35 -22.93
C LEU A 174 18.74 -26.12 -24.44
N ILE A 175 17.58 -26.12 -25.04
CA ILE A 175 17.35 -25.74 -26.45
C ILE A 175 16.74 -24.32 -26.46
N ASP A 176 17.36 -23.45 -27.26
CA ASP A 176 16.83 -22.13 -27.59
C ASP A 176 16.16 -22.16 -28.96
N VAL A 177 14.84 -22.06 -29.00
CA VAL A 177 14.07 -22.18 -30.23
C VAL A 177 13.99 -20.86 -31.01
N LEU A 178 14.41 -19.73 -30.43
CA LEU A 178 14.58 -18.48 -31.17
C LEU A 178 15.80 -18.59 -32.11
N LEU A 179 16.93 -19.02 -31.58
CA LEU A 179 18.19 -19.14 -32.29
C LEU A 179 18.40 -20.51 -32.91
N MET A 180 17.57 -21.48 -32.58
CA MET A 180 17.68 -22.88 -33.04
C MET A 180 19.04 -23.49 -32.74
N LYS A 181 19.47 -23.34 -31.46
CA LYS A 181 20.75 -23.86 -30.96
C LYS A 181 20.58 -24.54 -29.60
N LYS A 182 21.48 -25.48 -29.35
CA LYS A 182 21.65 -26.08 -28.01
C LYS A 182 22.69 -25.32 -27.24
N TYR A 183 22.32 -24.97 -26.01
CA TYR A 183 23.21 -24.33 -25.01
C TYR A 183 23.55 -25.33 -23.93
N SER A 184 24.83 -25.50 -23.61
CA SER A 184 25.29 -26.39 -22.54
C SER A 184 26.39 -25.75 -21.70
N TRP A 185 26.51 -26.19 -20.47
CA TRP A 185 27.45 -25.65 -19.48
C TRP A 185 28.20 -26.75 -18.75
N GLY A 186 29.43 -26.43 -18.36
CA GLY A 186 30.17 -27.20 -17.36
C GLY A 186 29.64 -26.94 -15.94
N PRO A 187 30.22 -27.61 -14.92
CA PRO A 187 29.75 -27.49 -13.53
C PRO A 187 29.77 -26.07 -12.96
N ASP A 188 30.67 -25.22 -13.45
CA ASP A 188 30.86 -23.84 -12.97
C ASP A 188 29.93 -22.83 -13.67
N GLY A 189 29.17 -23.25 -14.68
CA GLY A 189 28.30 -22.37 -15.45
C GLY A 189 29.03 -21.33 -16.29
N GLY A 190 28.46 -20.14 -16.39
CA GLY A 190 29.04 -18.99 -17.09
C GLY A 190 28.85 -19.00 -18.60
N ALA A 191 29.93 -18.99 -19.36
CA ALA A 191 29.86 -19.01 -20.82
C ALA A 191 29.35 -20.36 -21.34
N PRO A 192 28.29 -20.38 -22.18
CA PRO A 192 27.76 -21.62 -22.74
C PRO A 192 28.65 -22.17 -23.88
N THR A 193 28.60 -23.47 -24.06
CA THR A 193 28.96 -24.11 -25.34
C THR A 193 27.70 -24.11 -26.22
N ILE A 194 27.82 -23.55 -27.40
CA ILE A 194 26.69 -23.43 -28.36
C ILE A 194 26.90 -24.41 -29.50
N GLU A 195 25.96 -25.30 -29.69
CA GLU A 195 26.02 -26.37 -30.66
C GLU A 195 24.73 -26.46 -31.50
N ASP A 196 24.75 -27.21 -32.58
CA ASP A 196 23.56 -27.53 -33.31
C ASP A 196 22.63 -28.41 -32.49
N ILE A 197 21.33 -28.31 -32.74
CA ILE A 197 20.32 -29.11 -32.05
C ILE A 197 20.50 -30.60 -32.41
N PRO A 198 20.52 -31.50 -31.40
CA PRO A 198 20.55 -32.93 -31.64
C PRO A 198 19.39 -33.41 -32.54
N ALA A 199 19.64 -34.42 -33.37
CA ALA A 199 18.65 -34.92 -34.34
C ALA A 199 17.35 -35.38 -33.64
N GLU A 200 17.43 -35.97 -32.46
CA GLU A 200 16.31 -36.43 -31.66
C GLU A 200 15.42 -35.31 -31.12
N GLU A 201 15.96 -34.10 -31.00
CA GLU A 201 15.23 -32.92 -30.50
C GLU A 201 14.74 -32.00 -31.64
N MET A 202 15.19 -32.24 -32.86
CA MET A 202 14.95 -31.31 -33.98
C MET A 202 13.46 -31.13 -34.27
N GLU A 203 12.68 -32.21 -34.25
CA GLU A 203 11.23 -32.15 -34.52
C GLU A 203 10.50 -31.24 -33.49
N LYS A 204 10.74 -31.48 -32.24
CA LYS A 204 10.18 -30.65 -31.13
C LYS A 204 10.63 -29.21 -31.25
N ALA A 205 11.92 -28.99 -31.48
CA ALA A 205 12.47 -27.63 -31.61
C ALA A 205 11.86 -26.88 -32.80
N GLN A 206 11.67 -27.53 -33.93
CA GLN A 206 11.03 -26.92 -35.10
C GLN A 206 9.55 -26.59 -34.86
N GLU A 207 8.82 -27.47 -34.20
CA GLU A 207 7.42 -27.21 -33.81
C GLU A 207 7.31 -25.98 -32.90
N TRP A 208 8.13 -25.89 -31.86
CA TRP A 208 8.15 -24.78 -30.96
C TRP A 208 8.66 -23.49 -31.60
N HIS A 209 9.63 -23.60 -32.50
CA HIS A 209 10.09 -22.46 -33.30
C HIS A 209 8.97 -21.89 -34.17
N LYS A 210 8.20 -22.77 -34.84
CA LYS A 210 7.04 -22.35 -35.66
C LYS A 210 6.01 -21.60 -34.82
N THR A 211 5.67 -22.11 -33.63
CA THR A 211 4.77 -21.42 -32.69
C THR A 211 5.29 -20.03 -32.29
N LEU A 212 6.59 -19.92 -32.06
CA LEU A 212 7.23 -18.63 -31.73
C LEU A 212 7.20 -17.67 -32.91
N VAL A 213 7.45 -18.15 -34.13
CA VAL A 213 7.37 -17.35 -35.37
C VAL A 213 5.96 -16.81 -35.59
N GLU A 214 4.94 -17.65 -35.44
CA GLU A 214 3.54 -17.23 -35.51
C GLU A 214 3.21 -16.13 -34.51
N ALA A 215 3.60 -16.32 -33.25
CA ALA A 215 3.38 -15.34 -32.20
C ALA A 215 4.10 -14.01 -32.47
N ALA A 216 5.33 -14.05 -32.97
CA ALA A 216 6.08 -12.86 -33.35
C ALA A 216 5.45 -12.12 -34.53
N ALA A 217 4.92 -12.85 -35.53
CA ALA A 217 4.30 -12.25 -36.69
C ALA A 217 2.95 -11.58 -36.41
N GLU A 218 2.19 -12.04 -35.44
CA GLU A 218 0.85 -11.51 -35.10
C GLU A 218 0.80 -10.01 -34.80
N HIS A 219 1.90 -9.41 -34.37
CA HIS A 219 1.97 -8.04 -33.91
C HIS A 219 2.52 -7.04 -34.93
N ASP A 220 2.75 -7.47 -36.14
CA ASP A 220 3.26 -6.64 -37.23
C ASP A 220 2.70 -7.14 -38.59
N GLU A 221 1.94 -6.29 -39.28
CA GLU A 221 1.31 -6.65 -40.56
C GLU A 221 2.33 -7.08 -41.58
N SER A 222 3.47 -6.41 -41.67
CA SER A 222 4.51 -6.74 -42.65
C SER A 222 5.16 -8.11 -42.35
N LEU A 223 5.34 -8.44 -41.07
CA LEU A 223 5.85 -9.75 -40.64
C LEU A 223 4.82 -10.85 -40.88
N MET A 224 3.55 -10.55 -40.71
CA MET A 224 2.46 -11.47 -40.99
C MET A 224 2.36 -11.82 -42.45
N GLU A 225 2.48 -10.85 -43.36
CA GLU A 225 2.56 -11.06 -44.81
C GLU A 225 3.74 -11.95 -45.16
N LYS A 226 4.93 -11.70 -44.65
CA LYS A 226 6.12 -12.54 -44.85
C LYS A 226 5.92 -13.96 -44.33
N PHE A 227 5.29 -14.12 -43.19
CA PHE A 227 5.00 -15.42 -42.61
C PHE A 227 4.03 -16.23 -43.51
N PHE A 228 3.00 -15.59 -44.06
CA PHE A 228 2.08 -16.24 -44.98
C PHE A 228 2.72 -16.67 -46.32
N GLU A 229 3.73 -15.91 -46.78
CA GLU A 229 4.45 -16.22 -48.01
C GLU A 229 5.49 -17.33 -47.83
N SER A 230 6.23 -17.34 -46.73
CA SER A 230 7.41 -18.21 -46.56
C SER A 230 7.36 -19.12 -45.33
N GLU A 231 6.36 -19.00 -44.48
CA GLU A 231 6.22 -19.70 -43.19
C GLU A 231 7.45 -19.53 -42.25
N SER A 232 8.29 -18.52 -42.50
CA SER A 232 9.50 -18.26 -41.72
C SER A 232 9.79 -16.78 -41.63
N LEU A 233 10.53 -16.40 -40.59
CA LEU A 233 11.07 -15.05 -40.36
C LEU A 233 12.57 -15.15 -40.11
N THR A 234 13.32 -14.11 -40.47
CA THR A 234 14.72 -13.98 -40.10
C THR A 234 14.83 -13.73 -38.59
N GLU A 235 16.01 -13.92 -38.02
CA GLU A 235 16.27 -13.66 -36.62
C GLU A 235 15.95 -12.19 -36.20
N ASP A 236 16.37 -11.24 -37.04
CA ASP A 236 16.09 -9.81 -36.79
C ASP A 236 14.57 -9.49 -36.87
N GLU A 237 13.87 -10.10 -37.82
CA GLU A 237 12.42 -9.98 -37.93
C GLU A 237 11.70 -10.60 -36.73
N MET A 238 12.19 -11.73 -36.23
CA MET A 238 11.65 -12.33 -35.01
C MET A 238 11.87 -11.44 -33.77
N ARG A 239 13.05 -10.87 -33.62
CA ARG A 239 13.35 -9.93 -32.54
C ARG A 239 12.42 -8.72 -32.57
N GLU A 240 12.18 -8.16 -33.76
CA GLU A 240 11.24 -7.03 -33.90
C GLU A 240 9.81 -7.43 -33.57
N GLY A 241 9.35 -8.56 -34.05
CA GLY A 241 8.02 -9.09 -33.79
C GLY A 241 7.80 -9.37 -32.29
N ILE A 242 8.76 -9.99 -31.64
CA ILE A 242 8.73 -10.25 -30.19
C ILE A 242 8.72 -8.94 -29.40
N ARG A 243 9.51 -7.94 -29.79
CA ARG A 243 9.52 -6.62 -29.18
C ARG A 243 8.16 -5.95 -29.23
N LYS A 244 7.52 -5.93 -30.38
CA LYS A 244 6.17 -5.39 -30.57
C LYS A 244 5.13 -6.17 -29.79
N GLY A 245 5.24 -7.49 -29.79
CA GLY A 245 4.37 -8.37 -29.01
C GLY A 245 4.49 -8.14 -27.50
N LEU A 246 5.71 -7.95 -27.01
CA LEU A 246 5.97 -7.58 -25.61
C LEU A 246 5.36 -6.23 -25.25
N ALA A 247 5.66 -5.19 -26.04
CA ALA A 247 5.15 -3.84 -25.81
C ALA A 247 3.62 -3.78 -25.78
N ALA A 248 2.95 -4.55 -26.62
CA ALA A 248 1.50 -4.63 -26.70
C ALA A 248 0.87 -5.61 -25.67
N ARG A 249 1.67 -6.27 -24.83
CA ARG A 249 1.21 -7.39 -23.99
C ARG A 249 0.47 -8.49 -24.79
N GLY A 250 0.89 -8.70 -26.01
CA GLY A 250 0.33 -9.71 -26.92
C GLY A 250 1.01 -11.06 -26.82
N MET A 251 2.20 -11.12 -26.24
CA MET A 251 2.90 -12.36 -25.96
C MET A 251 3.71 -12.24 -24.66
N PHE A 252 3.87 -13.37 -23.99
CA PHE A 252 4.66 -13.52 -22.77
C PHE A 252 5.71 -14.61 -22.99
N PRO A 253 6.95 -14.25 -23.38
CA PRO A 253 8.02 -15.21 -23.60
C PRO A 253 8.41 -15.95 -22.32
N VAL A 254 8.74 -17.24 -22.44
CA VAL A 254 9.23 -18.06 -21.32
C VAL A 254 10.67 -18.47 -21.56
N PHE A 255 11.53 -18.11 -20.63
CA PHE A 255 12.96 -18.46 -20.61
C PHE A 255 13.25 -19.45 -19.49
N CYS A 256 14.40 -20.08 -19.59
CA CYS A 256 14.93 -21.03 -18.62
C CYS A 256 16.26 -20.55 -18.07
N VAL A 257 16.47 -20.67 -16.76
CA VAL A 257 17.70 -20.33 -16.10
C VAL A 257 17.92 -21.19 -14.86
N CYS A 258 19.18 -21.42 -14.53
CA CYS A 258 19.58 -21.92 -13.22
C CYS A 258 20.54 -20.92 -12.62
N ALA A 259 20.01 -19.91 -11.94
CA ALA A 259 20.77 -18.79 -11.41
C ALA A 259 21.84 -19.23 -10.39
N GLY A 260 21.54 -20.22 -9.58
CA GLY A 260 22.45 -20.76 -8.57
C GLY A 260 23.72 -21.38 -9.16
N LYS A 261 23.62 -21.96 -10.34
CA LYS A 261 24.76 -22.56 -11.09
C LYS A 261 25.27 -21.67 -12.23
N ASP A 262 24.73 -20.47 -12.36
CA ASP A 262 25.10 -19.52 -13.43
C ASP A 262 24.94 -20.11 -14.85
N MET A 263 23.82 -20.78 -15.08
CA MET A 263 23.47 -21.39 -16.35
C MET A 263 22.29 -20.67 -16.98
N GLY A 264 22.43 -20.22 -18.22
CA GLY A 264 21.40 -19.49 -18.97
C GLY A 264 21.40 -17.98 -18.76
N VAL A 265 22.21 -17.45 -17.85
CA VAL A 265 22.22 -16.02 -17.45
C VAL A 265 22.70 -15.13 -18.59
N ARG A 266 23.81 -15.48 -19.27
CA ARG A 266 24.33 -14.70 -20.42
C ARG A 266 23.34 -14.63 -21.58
N ARG A 267 22.67 -15.74 -21.89
CA ARG A 267 21.66 -15.77 -22.94
C ARG A 267 20.45 -14.90 -22.59
N LEU A 268 20.05 -14.89 -21.32
CA LEU A 268 19.02 -13.98 -20.83
C LEU A 268 19.45 -12.52 -21.03
N MET A 269 20.65 -12.14 -20.64
CA MET A 269 21.17 -10.78 -20.82
C MET A 269 21.21 -10.36 -22.28
N GLU A 270 21.60 -11.26 -23.16
CA GLU A 270 21.59 -11.03 -24.61
C GLU A 270 20.17 -10.75 -25.13
N PHE A 271 19.18 -11.55 -24.70
CA PHE A 271 17.78 -11.32 -25.06
C PHE A 271 17.26 -9.99 -24.51
N LEU A 272 17.53 -9.69 -23.25
CA LEU A 272 17.12 -8.41 -22.65
C LEU A 272 17.77 -7.23 -23.39
N GLY A 273 19.03 -7.32 -23.71
CA GLY A 273 19.75 -6.28 -24.47
C GLY A 273 19.26 -6.09 -25.91
N ASN A 274 18.86 -7.16 -26.58
CA ASN A 274 18.51 -7.13 -28.00
C ASN A 274 17.02 -6.99 -28.28
N VAL A 275 16.14 -7.47 -27.40
CA VAL A 275 14.73 -7.66 -27.71
C VAL A 275 13.78 -6.81 -26.88
N VAL A 276 13.96 -6.69 -25.57
CA VAL A 276 13.01 -5.91 -24.76
C VAL A 276 12.96 -4.44 -25.21
N PRO A 277 11.81 -3.78 -25.10
CA PRO A 277 11.68 -2.39 -25.53
C PRO A 277 12.66 -1.45 -24.84
N PHE A 278 13.18 -0.48 -25.60
CA PHE A 278 13.89 0.67 -25.05
C PHE A 278 12.91 1.65 -24.40
N VAL A 279 13.42 2.53 -23.57
CA VAL A 279 12.63 3.55 -22.88
C VAL A 279 11.76 4.38 -23.84
N ASP A 280 12.31 4.74 -24.99
CA ASP A 280 11.63 5.57 -26.01
C ASP A 280 10.64 4.80 -26.91
N GLU A 281 10.58 3.47 -26.78
CA GLU A 281 9.62 2.62 -27.50
C GLU A 281 8.34 2.34 -26.69
N MET A 282 8.26 2.80 -25.45
CA MET A 282 7.12 2.60 -24.57
C MET A 282 6.16 3.80 -24.58
N PRO A 283 4.91 3.63 -24.13
CA PRO A 283 3.95 4.72 -24.06
C PRO A 283 4.48 5.92 -23.28
N VAL A 284 4.22 7.13 -23.79
CA VAL A 284 4.69 8.38 -23.19
C VAL A 284 3.97 8.64 -21.87
N VAL A 285 4.73 9.00 -20.84
CA VAL A 285 4.20 9.41 -19.53
C VAL A 285 3.63 10.82 -19.63
N HIS A 286 2.51 11.06 -18.98
CA HIS A 286 1.87 12.38 -18.91
C HIS A 286 2.09 12.99 -17.51
N ASN A 287 2.31 14.30 -17.47
CA ASN A 287 2.40 15.02 -16.21
C ASN A 287 1.00 15.24 -15.58
N THR A 288 0.92 15.89 -14.43
CA THR A 288 -0.34 16.12 -13.71
C THR A 288 -1.36 16.95 -14.49
N ARG A 289 -0.92 17.70 -15.51
CA ARG A 289 -1.77 18.50 -16.40
C ARG A 289 -2.19 17.78 -17.67
N GLY A 290 -1.84 16.48 -17.79
CA GLY A 290 -2.12 15.69 -18.97
C GLY A 290 -1.20 15.96 -20.17
N VAL A 291 -0.12 16.73 -19.99
CA VAL A 291 0.84 17.00 -21.05
C VAL A 291 1.81 15.84 -21.19
N PRO A 292 2.04 15.31 -22.40
CA PRO A 292 2.99 14.24 -22.62
C PRO A 292 4.43 14.71 -22.36
N VAL A 293 5.20 13.86 -21.68
CA VAL A 293 6.61 14.09 -21.38
C VAL A 293 7.42 12.93 -21.98
N PRO A 294 7.83 13.01 -23.25
CA PRO A 294 8.63 11.96 -23.86
C PRO A 294 10.04 11.92 -23.26
N PRO A 295 10.69 10.75 -23.25
CA PRO A 295 12.06 10.60 -22.78
C PRO A 295 13.05 11.14 -23.83
N ASP A 296 13.03 12.43 -24.02
CA ASP A 296 13.85 13.16 -25.01
C ASP A 296 15.05 13.82 -24.30
N PRO A 297 16.30 13.43 -24.61
CA PRO A 297 17.47 14.05 -24.02
C PRO A 297 17.65 15.54 -24.41
N ASN A 298 17.01 15.99 -25.47
CA ASN A 298 17.01 17.41 -25.88
C ASN A 298 15.88 18.22 -25.25
N GLY A 299 14.98 17.58 -24.53
CA GLY A 299 13.89 18.24 -23.82
C GLY A 299 14.34 18.92 -22.53
N PRO A 300 13.42 19.60 -21.83
CA PRO A 300 13.72 20.22 -20.54
C PRO A 300 14.02 19.14 -19.49
N THR A 301 14.96 19.43 -18.60
CA THR A 301 15.35 18.49 -17.54
C THR A 301 14.24 18.31 -16.50
N SER A 302 13.82 17.07 -16.30
CA SER A 302 12.82 16.70 -15.30
C SER A 302 13.15 15.33 -14.69
N LEU A 303 13.22 15.28 -13.35
CA LEU A 303 13.57 14.09 -12.59
C LEU A 303 12.39 13.68 -11.71
N TYR A 304 12.08 12.40 -11.67
CA TYR A 304 11.11 11.83 -10.75
C TYR A 304 11.80 11.00 -9.67
N PHE A 305 11.66 11.41 -8.42
CA PHE A 305 12.25 10.74 -7.25
C PHE A 305 11.30 9.67 -6.73
N PHE A 306 11.62 8.41 -6.97
CA PHE A 306 10.71 7.29 -6.71
C PHE A 306 11.05 6.48 -5.46
N LYS A 307 12.25 6.65 -4.89
CA LYS A 307 12.71 5.83 -3.77
C LYS A 307 13.69 6.61 -2.90
N THR A 308 13.55 6.44 -1.60
CA THR A 308 14.51 6.86 -0.59
C THR A 308 15.01 5.64 0.18
N ALA A 309 16.30 5.55 0.39
CA ALA A 309 16.92 4.57 1.28
C ALA A 309 17.74 5.31 2.35
N VAL A 310 17.57 4.93 3.60
CA VAL A 310 18.36 5.51 4.70
C VAL A 310 19.50 4.58 5.02
N GLU A 311 20.70 4.99 4.68
CA GLU A 311 21.91 4.19 4.90
C GLU A 311 22.74 4.71 6.09
N PRO A 312 23.32 3.80 6.90
CA PRO A 312 24.19 4.20 8.00
C PRO A 312 25.34 5.09 7.51
N HIS A 313 25.66 6.15 8.25
CA HIS A 313 26.74 7.10 8.00
C HIS A 313 26.60 8.01 6.77
N ILE A 314 25.65 7.73 5.87
CA ILE A 314 25.41 8.49 4.65
C ILE A 314 24.12 9.32 4.80
N GLY A 315 23.11 8.75 5.44
CA GLY A 315 21.77 9.31 5.53
C GLY A 315 20.90 8.95 4.32
N ASP A 316 20.11 9.89 3.85
CA ASP A 316 19.19 9.66 2.76
C ASP A 316 19.92 9.51 1.42
N VAL A 317 19.71 8.38 0.78
CA VAL A 317 20.08 8.10 -0.61
C VAL A 317 18.79 8.14 -1.42
N GLN A 318 18.72 9.04 -2.38
CA GLN A 318 17.50 9.27 -3.15
C GLN A 318 17.66 8.87 -4.59
N TYR A 319 16.79 7.99 -5.04
CA TYR A 319 16.80 7.40 -6.38
C TYR A 319 15.83 8.13 -7.28
N PHE A 320 16.24 8.40 -8.49
CA PHE A 320 15.43 9.11 -9.47
C PHE A 320 15.53 8.48 -10.86
N LYS A 321 14.48 8.72 -11.65
CA LYS A 321 14.46 8.49 -13.09
C LYS A 321 14.51 9.82 -13.80
N VAL A 322 15.38 9.95 -14.80
CA VAL A 322 15.39 11.11 -15.69
C VAL A 322 14.22 10.98 -16.67
N MET A 323 13.18 11.76 -16.47
CA MET A 323 11.95 11.67 -17.27
C MET A 323 12.10 12.40 -18.59
N SER A 324 12.89 13.47 -18.63
CA SER A 324 13.19 14.28 -19.80
C SER A 324 14.51 15.01 -19.61
N GLY A 325 15.19 15.33 -20.72
CA GLY A 325 16.42 16.12 -20.73
C GLY A 325 17.64 15.34 -20.26
N VAL A 326 18.58 16.07 -19.70
CA VAL A 326 19.85 15.56 -19.16
C VAL A 326 20.11 16.25 -17.82
N VAL A 327 20.50 15.49 -16.82
CA VAL A 327 20.96 16.03 -15.55
C VAL A 327 22.49 15.91 -15.47
N HIS A 328 23.15 16.97 -15.03
CA HIS A 328 24.60 17.04 -14.84
C HIS A 328 24.95 17.19 -13.38
N GLU A 329 26.12 16.69 -13.01
CA GLU A 329 26.70 16.97 -11.70
C GLU A 329 26.79 18.49 -11.49
N GLY A 330 26.29 18.97 -10.37
CA GLY A 330 26.28 20.39 -10.01
C GLY A 330 25.08 21.19 -10.49
N ASP A 331 24.12 20.58 -11.21
CA ASP A 331 22.92 21.27 -11.64
C ASP A 331 22.08 21.74 -10.46
N ASP A 332 21.52 22.95 -10.61
CA ASP A 332 20.53 23.51 -9.70
C ASP A 332 19.13 23.24 -10.25
N LEU A 333 18.30 22.56 -9.48
CA LEU A 333 16.95 22.15 -9.86
C LEU A 333 15.91 22.71 -8.89
N SER A 334 14.68 22.86 -9.38
CA SER A 334 13.54 23.31 -8.58
C SER A 334 12.60 22.13 -8.27
N ASN A 335 12.20 22.00 -7.01
CA ASN A 335 11.22 21.01 -6.59
C ASN A 335 9.80 21.51 -6.87
N ALA A 336 9.12 20.90 -7.82
CA ALA A 336 7.76 21.28 -8.23
C ALA A 336 6.69 21.03 -7.15
N ASP A 337 6.95 20.12 -6.24
CA ASP A 337 6.00 19.75 -5.18
C ASP A 337 6.17 20.58 -3.91
N ARG A 338 7.37 21.06 -3.63
CA ARG A 338 7.72 21.76 -2.39
C ARG A 338 8.16 23.20 -2.57
N GLY A 339 8.39 23.64 -3.80
CA GLY A 339 8.83 24.99 -4.11
C GLY A 339 10.29 25.32 -3.72
N SER A 340 11.03 24.33 -3.24
CA SER A 340 12.43 24.48 -2.83
C SER A 340 13.40 24.34 -4.01
N LYS A 341 14.62 24.79 -3.82
CA LYS A 341 15.72 24.61 -4.78
C LYS A 341 16.72 23.61 -4.24
N GLU A 342 17.20 22.74 -5.12
CA GLU A 342 18.14 21.68 -4.80
C GLU A 342 19.35 21.70 -5.75
N ARG A 343 20.50 21.36 -5.22
CA ARG A 343 21.70 21.19 -6.01
C ARG A 343 22.07 19.72 -6.11
N MET A 344 22.20 19.23 -7.34
CA MET A 344 22.63 17.87 -7.65
C MET A 344 24.16 17.79 -7.57
N ALA A 345 24.69 17.90 -6.34
CA ALA A 345 26.15 18.01 -6.12
C ALA A 345 26.92 16.80 -6.65
N GLN A 346 26.31 15.62 -6.60
CA GLN A 346 26.89 14.37 -7.09
C GLN A 346 25.82 13.52 -7.73
N LEU A 347 26.20 12.79 -8.78
CA LEU A 347 25.35 11.81 -9.45
C LEU A 347 26.03 10.44 -9.38
N TYR A 348 25.21 9.43 -9.15
CA TYR A 348 25.67 8.04 -9.07
C TYR A 348 24.81 7.11 -9.88
N VAL A 349 25.41 6.05 -10.40
CA VAL A 349 24.73 4.81 -10.78
C VAL A 349 24.99 3.76 -9.71
N CYS A 350 24.03 2.90 -9.48
CA CYS A 350 24.01 2.02 -8.32
C CYS A 350 24.11 0.54 -8.68
N ALA A 351 24.78 -0.21 -7.82
CA ALA A 351 24.66 -1.65 -7.69
C ALA A 351 24.44 -1.95 -6.19
N GLY A 352 23.20 -1.81 -5.74
CA GLY A 352 22.89 -1.87 -4.32
C GLY A 352 23.54 -0.72 -3.53
N ALA A 353 24.30 -1.07 -2.50
CA ALA A 353 25.06 -0.10 -1.71
C ALA A 353 26.28 0.46 -2.44
N ASN A 354 26.77 -0.21 -3.48
CA ASN A 354 27.90 0.25 -4.28
C ASN A 354 27.45 1.32 -5.27
N ARG A 355 28.14 2.43 -5.29
CA ARG A 355 27.83 3.59 -6.12
C ARG A 355 29.06 4.02 -6.91
N GLU A 356 28.85 4.29 -8.19
CA GLU A 356 29.86 4.83 -9.09
C GLU A 356 29.46 6.24 -9.52
N LYS A 357 30.36 7.20 -9.38
CA LYS A 357 30.11 8.57 -9.83
C LYS A 357 29.99 8.65 -11.35
N VAL A 358 29.06 9.49 -11.79
CA VAL A 358 28.90 9.84 -13.20
C VAL A 358 28.74 11.35 -13.34
N ASP A 359 29.10 11.89 -14.48
CA ASP A 359 29.02 13.33 -14.74
C ASP A 359 27.64 13.78 -15.21
N GLU A 360 26.94 12.88 -15.90
CA GLU A 360 25.60 13.13 -16.44
C GLU A 360 24.77 11.85 -16.55
N LEU A 361 23.45 12.03 -16.52
CA LEU A 361 22.46 10.97 -16.81
C LEU A 361 21.43 11.54 -17.77
N ARG A 362 21.05 10.75 -18.77
CA ARG A 362 20.13 11.16 -19.85
C ARG A 362 18.74 10.60 -19.67
N ALA A 363 17.78 11.20 -20.36
CA ALA A 363 16.37 10.81 -20.34
C ALA A 363 16.20 9.28 -20.44
N GLY A 364 15.41 8.72 -19.56
CA GLY A 364 15.17 7.28 -19.41
C GLY A 364 16.08 6.58 -18.41
N ASP A 365 17.20 7.18 -18.03
CA ASP A 365 18.15 6.55 -17.12
C ASP A 365 17.74 6.68 -15.65
N ILE A 366 18.24 5.78 -14.83
CA ILE A 366 18.01 5.73 -13.40
C ILE A 366 19.34 5.96 -12.68
N GLY A 367 19.33 6.83 -11.71
CA GLY A 367 20.47 7.11 -10.87
C GLY A 367 20.07 7.43 -9.45
N CYS A 368 21.05 7.79 -8.64
CA CYS A 368 20.81 8.28 -7.30
C CYS A 368 21.71 9.44 -6.92
N THR A 369 21.34 10.12 -5.86
CA THR A 369 22.09 11.21 -5.27
C THR A 369 21.98 11.18 -3.75
N VAL A 370 22.80 11.97 -3.10
CA VAL A 370 22.83 12.09 -1.63
C VAL A 370 22.81 13.56 -1.24
N LYS A 371 22.52 13.84 0.03
CA LYS A 371 22.60 15.19 0.64
C LYS A 371 21.66 16.23 0.04
N LEU A 372 20.52 15.81 -0.46
CA LEU A 372 19.44 16.74 -0.79
C LEU A 372 18.79 17.27 0.50
N LYS A 373 18.29 18.50 0.47
CA LYS A 373 17.77 19.20 1.67
C LYS A 373 16.31 18.93 1.95
N ASP A 374 15.48 18.98 0.91
CA ASP A 374 14.02 18.95 1.05
C ASP A 374 13.37 18.23 -0.12
N VAL A 375 13.78 16.99 -0.37
CA VAL A 375 13.18 16.13 -1.39
C VAL A 375 12.55 14.91 -0.73
N LYS A 376 11.29 14.67 -1.06
CA LYS A 376 10.51 13.53 -0.58
C LYS A 376 10.26 12.53 -1.70
N THR A 377 10.01 11.28 -1.33
CA THR A 377 9.62 10.25 -2.29
C THR A 377 8.36 10.68 -3.04
N GLY A 378 8.39 10.62 -4.36
CA GLY A 378 7.31 11.07 -5.25
C GLY A 378 7.48 12.51 -5.78
N ASN A 379 8.49 13.24 -5.33
CA ASN A 379 8.72 14.61 -5.80
C ASN A 379 9.30 14.65 -7.21
N THR A 380 9.01 15.74 -7.91
CA THR A 380 9.57 16.08 -9.22
C THR A 380 10.53 17.25 -9.10
N LEU A 381 11.75 17.10 -9.60
CA LEU A 381 12.73 18.17 -9.70
C LEU A 381 12.94 18.57 -11.16
N ASN A 382 12.88 19.86 -11.45
CA ASN A 382 12.95 20.39 -12.79
C ASN A 382 14.14 21.35 -12.98
N GLY A 383 14.70 21.35 -14.17
CA GLY A 383 15.63 22.36 -14.64
C GLY A 383 14.90 23.69 -14.92
N LYS A 384 15.68 24.65 -15.38
CA LYS A 384 15.18 25.98 -15.76
C LYS A 384 14.10 25.86 -16.85
N ASP A 385 13.07 26.66 -16.72
CA ASP A 385 11.95 26.77 -17.69
C ASP A 385 11.15 25.46 -17.88
N CYS A 386 11.21 24.55 -16.90
CA CYS A 386 10.42 23.34 -16.87
C CYS A 386 9.45 23.35 -15.68
N GLU A 387 8.19 23.07 -15.94
CA GLU A 387 7.10 23.05 -14.94
C GLU A 387 6.43 21.69 -14.82
N ASN A 388 7.13 20.60 -15.15
CA ASN A 388 6.58 19.27 -15.01
C ASN A 388 6.38 18.91 -13.54
N ARG A 389 5.28 18.22 -13.28
CA ARG A 389 5.00 17.56 -12.02
C ARG A 389 4.35 16.21 -12.34
N PHE A 390 4.87 15.12 -11.78
CA PHE A 390 4.33 13.79 -12.00
C PHE A 390 3.42 13.38 -10.86
N ASN A 391 2.40 12.58 -11.17
CA ASN A 391 1.50 12.04 -10.16
C ASN A 391 2.25 11.14 -9.18
N PHE A 392 1.85 11.20 -7.92
CA PHE A 392 2.30 10.23 -6.93
C PHE A 392 1.81 8.82 -7.31
N ILE A 393 2.65 7.84 -7.06
CA ILE A 393 2.31 6.44 -7.27
C ILE A 393 1.17 6.06 -6.32
N LYS A 394 0.15 5.39 -6.85
CA LYS A 394 -0.97 4.88 -6.06
C LYS A 394 -0.62 3.52 -5.48
N TYR A 395 -0.63 3.44 -4.17
CA TYR A 395 -0.40 2.20 -3.44
C TYR A 395 -1.72 1.58 -2.99
N PRO A 396 -1.76 0.25 -2.75
CA PRO A 396 -2.95 -0.38 -2.19
C PRO A 396 -3.22 0.13 -0.79
N ASN A 397 -4.49 0.13 -0.40
CA ASN A 397 -4.88 0.45 0.96
C ASN A 397 -4.25 -0.53 1.95
N PRO A 398 -3.88 -0.07 3.15
CA PRO A 398 -3.36 -0.97 4.17
C PRO A 398 -4.42 -2.00 4.59
N LYS A 399 -3.95 -3.18 4.95
CA LYS A 399 -4.78 -4.34 5.29
C LYS A 399 -4.63 -4.79 6.75
N TYR A 400 -3.64 -4.26 7.45
CA TYR A 400 -3.30 -4.66 8.81
C TYR A 400 -3.01 -3.44 9.67
N THR A 401 -3.70 -3.33 10.78
CA THR A 401 -3.62 -2.17 11.68
C THR A 401 -3.32 -2.62 13.11
N ARG A 402 -2.37 -1.95 13.74
CA ARG A 402 -2.09 -2.11 15.18
C ARG A 402 -1.95 -0.74 15.82
N ALA A 403 -2.31 -0.66 17.10
CA ALA A 403 -1.93 0.47 17.91
C ALA A 403 -0.49 0.30 18.41
N ILE A 404 0.24 1.39 18.48
CA ILE A 404 1.66 1.41 18.87
C ILE A 404 1.89 2.40 20.01
N LYS A 405 2.71 2.01 20.96
CA LYS A 405 3.20 2.91 22.01
C LYS A 405 4.66 2.60 22.35
N PRO A 406 5.45 3.60 22.75
CA PRO A 406 6.77 3.33 23.31
C PRO A 406 6.65 2.69 24.69
N VAL A 407 7.63 1.90 25.07
CA VAL A 407 7.72 1.36 26.45
C VAL A 407 7.91 2.49 27.45
N ASN A 408 8.73 3.49 27.10
CA ASN A 408 8.90 4.72 27.85
C ASN A 408 8.10 5.85 27.18
N GLU A 409 7.10 6.38 27.86
CA GLU A 409 6.23 7.45 27.33
C GLU A 409 6.98 8.71 26.88
N ALA A 410 8.14 9.00 27.49
CA ALA A 410 8.98 10.12 27.10
C ALA A 410 9.50 10.01 25.65
N ASP A 411 9.50 8.81 25.07
CA ASP A 411 9.96 8.55 23.69
C ASP A 411 8.87 8.76 22.64
N THR A 412 7.65 9.16 23.02
CA THR A 412 6.52 9.28 22.09
C THR A 412 6.80 10.21 20.91
N GLU A 413 7.34 11.40 21.16
CA GLU A 413 7.67 12.37 20.10
C GLU A 413 8.76 11.84 19.18
N LYS A 414 9.79 11.22 19.73
CA LYS A 414 10.86 10.58 18.98
C LYS A 414 10.32 9.45 18.09
N MET A 415 9.44 8.61 18.64
CA MET A 415 8.79 7.53 17.89
C MET A 415 7.99 8.08 16.72
N MET A 416 7.18 9.10 16.93
CA MET A 416 6.39 9.73 15.88
C MET A 416 7.26 10.31 14.76
N ALA A 417 8.32 11.00 15.10
CA ALA A 417 9.27 11.56 14.14
C ALA A 417 9.93 10.45 13.29
N VAL A 418 10.34 9.36 13.92
CA VAL A 418 10.93 8.21 13.24
C VAL A 418 9.94 7.53 12.32
N LEU A 419 8.69 7.29 12.77
CA LEU A 419 7.64 6.68 11.97
C LEU A 419 7.34 7.50 10.71
N HIS A 420 7.25 8.82 10.81
CA HIS A 420 7.05 9.70 9.67
C HIS A 420 8.24 9.66 8.69
N ARG A 421 9.48 9.61 9.20
CA ARG A 421 10.67 9.47 8.37
C ARG A 421 10.69 8.14 7.62
N MET A 422 10.29 7.06 8.26
CA MET A 422 10.26 5.72 7.66
C MET A 422 9.28 5.61 6.50
N ARG A 423 8.26 6.47 6.43
CA ARG A 423 7.36 6.54 5.27
C ARG A 423 8.06 6.95 3.98
N GLU A 424 9.17 7.66 4.06
CA GLU A 424 9.94 8.02 2.86
C GLU A 424 10.59 6.79 2.22
N GLU A 425 10.94 5.78 3.02
CA GLU A 425 11.48 4.52 2.52
C GLU A 425 10.40 3.55 2.04
N ASP A 426 9.23 3.59 2.68
CA ASP A 426 8.09 2.75 2.34
C ASP A 426 6.78 3.56 2.45
N PRO A 427 6.30 4.12 1.33
CA PRO A 427 5.07 4.93 1.32
C PRO A 427 3.78 4.17 1.65
N THR A 428 3.81 2.85 1.76
CA THR A 428 2.65 2.04 2.13
C THR A 428 2.34 2.07 3.64
N TRP A 429 3.29 2.57 4.46
CA TRP A 429 3.02 2.84 5.86
C TRP A 429 2.07 4.03 6.03
N ILE A 430 1.08 3.90 6.90
CA ILE A 430 0.24 5.01 7.31
C ILE A 430 0.28 5.09 8.83
N VAL A 431 0.58 6.28 9.33
CA VAL A 431 0.59 6.59 10.77
C VAL A 431 -0.54 7.55 11.04
N GLU A 432 -1.42 7.18 11.97
CA GLU A 432 -2.58 7.96 12.35
C GLU A 432 -2.60 8.20 13.87
N GLN A 433 -2.78 9.45 14.28
CA GLN A 433 -2.95 9.80 15.68
C GLN A 433 -4.41 10.08 15.96
N SER A 434 -5.06 9.20 16.72
CA SER A 434 -6.42 9.38 17.20
C SER A 434 -6.41 10.10 18.55
N LYS A 435 -6.71 11.39 18.55
CA LYS A 435 -6.78 12.19 19.78
C LYS A 435 -7.92 11.74 20.70
N GLY A 436 -9.07 11.42 20.11
CA GLY A 436 -10.25 10.99 20.86
C GLY A 436 -10.05 9.69 21.65
N LEU A 437 -9.34 8.72 21.08
CA LEU A 437 -9.04 7.44 21.73
C LEU A 437 -7.66 7.40 22.37
N ARG A 438 -6.90 8.49 22.31
CA ARG A 438 -5.53 8.58 22.83
C ARG A 438 -4.65 7.41 22.39
N GLN A 439 -4.66 7.11 21.09
CA GLN A 439 -3.87 6.05 20.52
C GLN A 439 -3.17 6.51 19.24
N ILE A 440 -2.07 5.86 18.95
CA ILE A 440 -1.35 6.00 17.70
C ILE A 440 -1.53 4.69 16.94
N LEU A 441 -2.04 4.77 15.71
CA LEU A 441 -2.25 3.62 14.84
C LEU A 441 -1.18 3.57 13.77
N VAL A 442 -0.72 2.36 13.47
CA VAL A 442 0.14 2.06 12.33
C VAL A 442 -0.58 1.08 11.42
N HIS A 443 -0.74 1.48 10.17
CA HIS A 443 -1.37 0.68 9.14
C HIS A 443 -0.32 0.18 8.16
N GLY A 444 -0.34 -1.10 7.86
CA GLY A 444 0.56 -1.73 6.92
C GLY A 444 -0.13 -2.78 6.05
N GLN A 445 0.64 -3.47 5.22
CA GLN A 445 0.11 -4.46 4.27
C GLN A 445 -0.11 -5.84 4.88
N GLY A 446 0.50 -6.13 6.01
CA GLY A 446 0.36 -7.42 6.69
C GLY A 446 1.14 -7.45 8.00
N GLU A 447 1.04 -8.58 8.69
CA GLU A 447 1.71 -8.78 9.99
C GLU A 447 3.24 -8.72 9.87
N PHE A 448 3.82 -9.32 8.83
CA PHE A 448 5.26 -9.30 8.61
C PHE A 448 5.78 -7.88 8.33
N HIS A 449 5.01 -7.08 7.62
CA HIS A 449 5.31 -5.66 7.39
C HIS A 449 5.49 -4.90 8.72
N LEU A 450 4.54 -5.06 9.66
CA LEU A 450 4.63 -4.43 10.98
C LEU A 450 5.75 -5.03 11.86
N ARG A 451 6.02 -6.32 11.74
CA ARG A 451 7.12 -6.98 12.44
C ARG A 451 8.48 -6.41 12.04
N THR A 452 8.70 -6.15 10.76
CA THR A 452 9.93 -5.52 10.28
C THR A 452 10.06 -4.07 10.76
N LEU A 453 8.94 -3.34 10.82
CA LEU A 453 8.92 -1.99 11.41
C LEU A 453 9.37 -2.00 12.87
N LYS A 454 8.80 -2.91 13.67
CA LYS A 454 9.17 -3.08 15.08
C LYS A 454 10.65 -3.39 15.23
N TRP A 455 11.17 -4.33 14.44
CA TRP A 455 12.57 -4.70 14.46
C TRP A 455 13.48 -3.50 14.16
N ARG A 456 13.13 -2.70 13.16
CA ARG A 456 13.87 -1.50 12.79
C ARG A 456 13.83 -0.44 13.88
N LEU A 457 12.68 -0.19 14.49
CA LEU A 457 12.56 0.74 15.62
C LEU A 457 13.44 0.33 16.80
N GLU A 458 13.44 -0.96 17.15
CA GLU A 458 14.17 -1.47 18.29
C GLU A 458 15.68 -1.58 18.03
N ASN A 459 16.09 -2.02 16.86
CA ASN A 459 17.50 -2.30 16.55
C ASN A 459 18.24 -1.14 15.89
N ASN A 460 17.61 -0.41 14.99
CA ASN A 460 18.24 0.73 14.30
C ASN A 460 18.11 2.03 15.09
N GLU A 461 16.91 2.28 15.64
CA GLU A 461 16.58 3.55 16.30
C GLU A 461 16.67 3.49 17.82
N LYS A 462 16.91 2.30 18.37
CA LYS A 462 16.99 2.05 19.82
C LYS A 462 15.74 2.48 20.59
N LEU A 463 14.56 2.31 19.97
CA LEU A 463 13.26 2.59 20.53
C LEU A 463 12.54 1.28 20.85
N GLN A 464 12.31 1.01 22.13
CA GLN A 464 11.49 -0.12 22.55
C GLN A 464 10.02 0.26 22.43
N ILE A 465 9.24 -0.54 21.71
CA ILE A 465 7.82 -0.30 21.45
C ILE A 465 6.98 -1.55 21.74
N GLN A 466 5.69 -1.31 21.92
CA GLN A 466 4.69 -2.36 22.06
C GLN A 466 3.57 -2.15 21.06
N PHE A 467 3.13 -3.23 20.42
CA PHE A 467 1.87 -3.26 19.67
C PHE A 467 0.75 -3.76 20.58
N TYR A 468 -0.44 -3.21 20.38
CA TYR A 468 -1.66 -3.66 21.05
C TYR A 468 -2.87 -3.52 20.12
N GLU A 469 -3.98 -4.16 20.52
CA GLU A 469 -5.20 -4.09 19.73
C GLU A 469 -5.72 -2.65 19.68
N PRO A 470 -6.08 -2.14 18.50
CA PRO A 470 -6.68 -0.81 18.38
C PRO A 470 -7.99 -0.72 19.16
N LYS A 471 -8.18 0.40 19.84
CA LYS A 471 -9.46 0.71 20.48
C LYS A 471 -10.51 0.97 19.41
N ILE A 472 -11.71 0.47 19.62
CA ILE A 472 -12.83 0.71 18.69
C ILE A 472 -13.46 2.06 18.99
N PRO A 473 -13.68 2.92 17.98
CA PRO A 473 -14.31 4.24 18.18
C PRO A 473 -15.84 4.11 18.30
N TYR A 474 -16.29 3.63 19.46
CA TYR A 474 -17.72 3.58 19.76
C TYR A 474 -18.33 4.97 19.84
N ARG A 475 -19.65 5.05 19.70
CA ARG A 475 -20.45 6.25 19.90
C ARG A 475 -21.60 5.95 20.86
N GLU A 476 -22.16 7.00 21.46
CA GLU A 476 -23.34 6.91 22.32
C GLU A 476 -24.48 7.71 21.73
N THR A 477 -25.69 7.23 21.92
CA THR A 477 -26.91 7.95 21.54
C THR A 477 -28.05 7.58 22.48
N ILE A 478 -29.19 8.21 22.27
CA ILE A 478 -30.40 7.95 23.04
C ILE A 478 -31.55 7.47 22.14
N THR A 479 -32.54 6.79 22.70
CA THR A 479 -33.62 6.19 21.94
C THR A 479 -34.99 6.73 22.31
N LYS A 480 -35.11 7.45 23.38
CA LYS A 480 -36.39 8.04 23.85
C LYS A 480 -36.19 9.39 24.49
N SER A 481 -37.24 10.12 24.71
CA SER A 481 -37.21 11.40 25.42
C SER A 481 -37.09 11.21 26.93
N ALA A 482 -36.34 12.09 27.58
CA ALA A 482 -36.23 12.15 29.02
C ALA A 482 -36.03 13.59 29.49
N ARG A 483 -36.45 13.85 30.70
CA ARG A 483 -36.35 15.16 31.37
C ARG A 483 -35.44 15.08 32.58
N ALA A 484 -34.65 16.08 32.82
CA ALA A 484 -33.91 16.26 34.06
C ALA A 484 -33.77 17.73 34.42
N ASP A 485 -33.66 17.97 35.69
CA ASP A 485 -33.31 19.26 36.25
C ASP A 485 -32.16 19.11 37.23
N TYR A 486 -31.30 20.11 37.26
CA TYR A 486 -30.14 20.12 38.14
C TYR A 486 -29.86 21.51 38.65
N ARG A 487 -29.65 21.59 39.97
CA ARG A 487 -29.28 22.83 40.67
C ARG A 487 -27.81 22.72 41.11
N HIS A 488 -26.98 23.57 40.53
CA HIS A 488 -25.62 23.76 41.04
C HIS A 488 -25.62 24.87 42.06
N LYS A 489 -25.28 24.55 43.29
CA LYS A 489 -25.14 25.50 44.38
C LYS A 489 -23.87 25.23 45.19
N LYS A 490 -22.98 26.22 45.25
CA LYS A 490 -21.78 26.14 46.07
C LYS A 490 -21.61 27.44 46.82
N GLN A 491 -21.38 27.34 48.10
CA GLN A 491 -21.16 28.48 48.99
C GLN A 491 -19.87 28.25 49.79
N SER A 492 -18.82 28.99 49.48
CA SER A 492 -17.54 28.93 50.15
C SER A 492 -16.96 30.33 50.23
N GLY A 493 -17.09 31.00 51.41
CA GLY A 493 -16.42 32.22 51.82
C GLY A 493 -16.17 33.29 50.73
N GLY A 494 -17.22 33.96 50.25
CA GLY A 494 -17.18 34.95 49.18
C GLY A 494 -18.41 34.89 48.29
N ALA A 495 -18.29 35.32 47.01
CA ALA A 495 -19.38 35.19 46.05
C ALA A 495 -19.67 33.69 45.79
N GLY A 496 -20.91 33.27 46.02
CA GLY A 496 -21.37 31.90 45.80
C GLY A 496 -21.51 31.53 44.32
N GLN A 497 -21.85 30.28 44.05
CA GLN A 497 -22.20 29.79 42.73
C GLN A 497 -23.63 29.28 42.77
N PHE A 498 -24.44 29.69 41.80
CA PHE A 498 -25.81 29.23 41.66
C PHE A 498 -26.24 29.19 40.21
N GLY A 499 -26.80 28.06 39.78
CA GLY A 499 -27.45 27.91 38.49
C GLY A 499 -28.36 26.68 38.50
N GLU A 500 -29.56 26.81 37.99
CA GLU A 500 -30.48 25.69 37.86
C GLU A 500 -30.99 25.62 36.44
N VAL A 501 -30.93 24.42 35.85
CA VAL A 501 -31.33 24.14 34.46
C VAL A 501 -32.30 22.98 34.43
N HIS A 502 -33.43 23.20 33.74
CA HIS A 502 -34.39 22.18 33.44
C HIS A 502 -34.39 21.93 31.92
N LEU A 503 -34.12 20.70 31.54
CA LEU A 503 -34.03 20.34 30.11
C LEU A 503 -34.69 19.01 29.77
N ILE A 504 -34.99 18.87 28.49
CA ILE A 504 -35.46 17.64 27.86
C ILE A 504 -34.46 17.23 26.81
N VAL A 505 -34.11 15.96 26.75
CA VAL A 505 -33.35 15.36 25.67
C VAL A 505 -34.17 14.40 24.88
N GLU A 506 -33.93 14.31 23.60
CA GLU A 506 -34.59 13.37 22.70
C GLU A 506 -33.68 12.98 21.53
N PRO A 507 -33.93 11.83 20.89
CA PRO A 507 -33.21 11.49 19.67
C PRO A 507 -33.45 12.53 18.59
N TYR A 508 -32.39 12.92 17.91
CA TYR A 508 -32.49 13.81 16.75
C TYR A 508 -32.39 13.03 15.45
N TYR A 509 -33.28 13.35 14.51
CA TYR A 509 -33.21 12.95 13.12
C TYR A 509 -33.51 14.14 12.21
N GLU A 510 -32.88 14.15 11.04
CA GLU A 510 -33.05 15.26 10.10
C GLU A 510 -34.52 15.38 9.63
N GLY A 511 -35.03 16.61 9.61
CA GLY A 511 -36.41 16.91 9.24
C GLY A 511 -37.43 16.68 10.33
N MET A 512 -37.05 16.38 11.57
CA MET A 512 -37.98 16.27 12.67
C MET A 512 -38.67 17.61 12.97
N PRO A 513 -39.96 17.60 13.38
CA PRO A 513 -40.71 18.82 13.67
C PRO A 513 -40.15 19.57 14.89
N ALA A 514 -40.46 20.88 14.96
CA ALA A 514 -40.09 21.69 16.12
C ALA A 514 -40.72 21.13 17.41
N PRO A 515 -40.05 21.30 18.57
CA PRO A 515 -40.58 20.84 19.84
C PRO A 515 -41.90 21.54 20.19
N GLU A 516 -42.89 20.79 20.61
CA GLU A 516 -44.21 21.32 20.95
C GLU A 516 -44.63 20.97 22.37
N VAL A 517 -45.00 19.72 22.61
CA VAL A 517 -45.53 19.24 23.90
C VAL A 517 -44.88 17.89 24.27
N TYR A 518 -44.48 17.79 25.51
CA TYR A 518 -43.91 16.56 26.08
C TYR A 518 -44.68 16.17 27.32
N LYS A 519 -44.87 14.86 27.53
CA LYS A 519 -45.51 14.31 28.73
C LYS A 519 -44.54 13.42 29.50
N PHE A 520 -44.35 13.76 30.79
CA PHE A 520 -43.56 12.94 31.71
C PHE A 520 -44.32 12.78 33.00
N ASN A 521 -44.53 11.54 33.45
CA ASN A 521 -45.21 11.23 34.70
C ASN A 521 -46.61 11.89 34.83
N GLY A 522 -47.36 11.99 33.73
CA GLY A 522 -48.69 12.59 33.68
C GLY A 522 -48.71 14.11 33.61
N GLN A 523 -47.55 14.78 33.64
CA GLN A 523 -47.45 16.24 33.54
C GLN A 523 -47.08 16.62 32.08
N GLU A 524 -47.73 17.66 31.55
CA GLU A 524 -47.44 18.23 30.24
C GLU A 524 -46.45 19.39 30.34
N TYR A 525 -45.48 19.38 29.40
CA TYR A 525 -44.53 20.45 29.23
C TYR A 525 -44.64 21.01 27.81
N LYS A 526 -45.12 22.27 27.74
CA LYS A 526 -45.29 22.96 26.42
C LYS A 526 -44.01 23.79 26.16
N MET A 527 -43.53 23.64 24.97
CA MET A 527 -42.31 24.35 24.52
C MET A 527 -42.70 25.60 23.73
N ASN A 528 -41.95 26.67 24.00
CA ASN A 528 -42.03 27.92 23.23
C ASN A 528 -40.62 28.23 22.72
N VAL A 529 -40.35 27.79 21.52
CA VAL A 529 -39.00 27.89 20.91
C VAL A 529 -38.64 29.33 20.63
N LYS A 530 -37.57 29.81 21.24
CA LYS A 530 -37.00 31.17 21.04
C LYS A 530 -35.81 31.16 20.11
N GLY A 531 -35.08 30.07 20.06
CA GLY A 531 -33.93 29.90 19.20
C GLY A 531 -33.48 28.44 19.10
N THR A 532 -32.95 28.09 17.96
CA THR A 532 -32.41 26.75 17.70
C THR A 532 -31.03 26.87 17.08
N GLU A 533 -30.08 26.11 17.61
CA GLU A 533 -28.73 26.00 17.10
C GLU A 533 -28.47 24.56 16.71
N VAL A 534 -28.11 24.33 15.44
CA VAL A 534 -27.76 23.02 14.91
C VAL A 534 -26.24 22.94 14.80
N ILE A 535 -25.64 22.00 15.51
CA ILE A 535 -24.19 21.83 15.55
C ILE A 535 -23.80 20.53 14.88
N ASP A 536 -23.01 20.62 13.82
CA ASP A 536 -22.38 19.46 13.21
C ASP A 536 -21.19 19.04 14.07
N LEU A 537 -21.23 17.81 14.57
CA LEU A 537 -20.18 17.28 15.45
C LEU A 537 -18.99 16.81 14.66
N GLU A 538 -17.77 17.11 15.11
CA GLU A 538 -16.52 16.68 14.48
C GLU A 538 -16.42 15.15 14.34
N TRP A 539 -17.01 14.42 15.26
CA TRP A 539 -17.02 12.95 15.28
C TRP A 539 -18.23 12.32 14.56
N GLY A 540 -18.97 13.13 13.81
CA GLY A 540 -20.18 12.73 13.07
C GLY A 540 -21.46 12.90 13.86
N GLY A 541 -22.56 13.08 13.13
CA GLY A 541 -23.87 13.36 13.71
C GLY A 541 -24.04 14.80 14.15
N LYS A 542 -25.14 15.08 14.84
CA LYS A 542 -25.53 16.46 15.22
C LYS A 542 -25.91 16.55 16.70
N LEU A 543 -25.71 17.74 17.27
CA LEU A 543 -26.32 18.23 18.49
C LEU A 543 -27.23 19.39 18.11
N VAL A 544 -28.52 19.31 18.44
CA VAL A 544 -29.45 20.41 18.28
C VAL A 544 -29.81 20.99 19.64
N PHE A 545 -29.48 22.25 19.83
CA PHE A 545 -29.70 22.97 21.08
C PHE A 545 -30.82 23.96 20.90
N VAL A 546 -31.89 23.80 21.69
CA VAL A 546 -33.12 24.62 21.62
C VAL A 546 -33.28 25.42 22.92
N ASN A 547 -33.40 26.72 22.77
CA ASN A 547 -33.80 27.61 23.87
C ASN A 547 -35.33 27.80 23.86
N SER A 548 -35.99 27.31 24.90
CA SER A 548 -37.44 27.45 25.11
C SER A 548 -37.75 28.04 26.52
N VAL A 549 -36.81 28.79 27.09
CA VAL A 549 -36.95 29.41 28.39
C VAL A 549 -37.93 30.57 28.30
N VAL A 550 -38.93 30.56 29.18
CA VAL A 550 -39.99 31.60 29.27
C VAL A 550 -39.83 32.42 30.57
N GLY A 551 -40.36 33.64 30.56
CA GLY A 551 -40.42 34.48 31.74
C GLY A 551 -39.07 34.97 32.33
N GLY A 552 -38.01 34.91 31.55
CA GLY A 552 -36.70 35.34 32.00
C GLY A 552 -36.09 34.49 33.13
N ALA A 553 -36.54 33.22 33.24
CA ALA A 553 -36.06 32.30 34.29
C ALA A 553 -34.54 32.07 34.23
N ILE A 554 -33.95 32.10 33.06
CA ILE A 554 -32.51 32.11 32.81
C ILE A 554 -32.21 33.27 31.86
N ASP A 555 -31.27 34.12 32.22
CA ASP A 555 -30.79 35.17 31.32
C ASP A 555 -30.15 34.56 30.09
N ALA A 556 -30.49 35.10 28.91
CA ALA A 556 -30.00 34.61 27.61
C ALA A 556 -28.44 34.58 27.52
N ARG A 557 -27.74 35.43 28.26
CA ARG A 557 -26.26 35.43 28.33
C ARG A 557 -25.66 34.13 28.86
N PHE A 558 -26.43 33.32 29.62
CA PHE A 558 -25.97 32.05 30.18
C PHE A 558 -26.23 30.85 29.26
N MET A 559 -27.01 31.00 28.19
CA MET A 559 -27.30 29.92 27.25
C MET A 559 -26.03 29.34 26.59
N PRO A 560 -25.03 30.16 26.17
CA PRO A 560 -23.77 29.61 25.68
C PRO A 560 -22.99 28.79 26.71
N ALA A 561 -23.04 29.14 27.99
CA ALA A 561 -22.40 28.38 29.06
C ALA A 561 -23.08 27.03 29.28
N ILE A 562 -24.42 26.98 29.22
CA ILE A 562 -25.20 25.74 29.30
C ILE A 562 -24.83 24.82 28.12
N LEU A 563 -24.80 25.35 26.90
CA LEU A 563 -24.38 24.61 25.72
C LEU A 563 -22.97 24.07 25.87
N LYS A 564 -22.05 24.84 26.38
CA LYS A 564 -20.66 24.42 26.65
C LYS A 564 -20.60 23.23 27.60
N GLY A 565 -21.41 23.26 28.67
CA GLY A 565 -21.53 22.16 29.62
C GLY A 565 -22.09 20.88 28.98
N ILE A 566 -23.12 21.02 28.16
CA ILE A 566 -23.71 19.90 27.39
C ILE A 566 -22.68 19.33 26.41
N MET A 567 -22.00 20.18 25.65
CA MET A 567 -20.96 19.77 24.70
C MET A 567 -19.83 19.01 25.38
N SER A 568 -19.40 19.44 26.55
CA SER A 568 -18.37 18.72 27.30
C SER A 568 -18.78 17.29 27.66
N ARG A 569 -20.08 17.07 27.88
CA ARG A 569 -20.62 15.74 28.15
C ARG A 569 -20.91 14.93 26.90
N MET A 570 -21.14 15.60 25.77
CA MET A 570 -21.17 14.96 24.46
C MET A 570 -19.81 14.41 24.05
N GLU A 571 -18.73 15.10 24.40
CA GLU A 571 -17.36 14.67 24.14
C GLU A 571 -16.94 13.46 25.00
N GLN A 572 -17.51 13.34 26.19
CA GLN A 572 -17.34 12.23 27.13
C GLN A 572 -18.68 11.68 27.56
N GLY A 573 -19.26 10.84 26.72
CA GLY A 573 -20.60 10.30 26.91
C GLY A 573 -20.83 9.63 28.26
N PRO A 574 -22.06 9.72 28.79
CA PRO A 574 -22.37 9.23 30.14
C PRO A 574 -22.29 7.72 30.35
N LEU A 575 -22.28 6.90 29.27
CA LEU A 575 -22.25 5.44 29.38
C LEU A 575 -20.82 4.88 29.48
N THR A 576 -19.96 5.24 28.55
CA THR A 576 -18.62 4.65 28.39
C THR A 576 -17.54 5.70 28.10
N GLY A 577 -17.87 6.97 28.24
CA GLY A 577 -16.97 8.06 27.90
C GLY A 577 -16.77 8.25 26.39
N SER A 578 -17.51 7.55 25.56
CA SER A 578 -17.46 7.67 24.10
C SER A 578 -18.20 8.91 23.62
N TYR A 579 -17.84 9.43 22.45
CA TYR A 579 -18.56 10.57 21.85
C TYR A 579 -20.03 10.27 21.66
N ALA A 580 -20.91 11.20 22.13
CA ALA A 580 -22.34 11.12 21.94
C ALA A 580 -22.77 11.88 20.67
N ARG A 581 -23.85 11.46 20.03
CA ARG A 581 -24.35 12.05 18.78
C ARG A 581 -25.86 11.94 18.62
N ASP A 582 -26.40 12.78 17.76
CA ASP A 582 -27.81 12.79 17.33
C ASP A 582 -28.76 12.97 18.50
N VAL A 583 -28.56 14.04 19.24
CA VAL A 583 -29.35 14.44 20.39
C VAL A 583 -29.89 15.85 20.17
N ARG A 584 -31.18 16.05 20.46
CA ARG A 584 -31.77 17.37 20.61
C ARG A 584 -32.00 17.66 22.09
N VAL A 585 -31.44 18.79 22.56
CA VAL A 585 -31.60 19.26 23.94
C VAL A 585 -32.44 20.52 23.94
N ILE A 586 -33.48 20.52 24.77
CA ILE A 586 -34.40 21.65 24.92
C ILE A 586 -34.26 22.15 26.36
N VAL A 587 -33.73 23.33 26.54
CA VAL A 587 -33.71 24.04 27.84
C VAL A 587 -35.00 24.86 27.92
N TYR A 588 -35.90 24.53 28.84
CA TYR A 588 -37.23 25.12 28.88
C TYR A 588 -37.51 25.90 30.18
N ASP A 589 -36.74 25.69 31.25
CA ASP A 589 -36.91 26.37 32.52
C ASP A 589 -35.59 26.37 33.33
N GLY A 590 -35.57 27.08 34.45
CA GLY A 590 -34.47 27.14 35.34
C GLY A 590 -34.64 28.20 36.43
N LYS A 591 -33.58 28.49 37.15
CA LYS A 591 -33.53 29.56 38.15
C LYS A 591 -32.16 30.23 38.16
N MET A 592 -32.19 31.54 38.37
CA MET A 592 -31.00 32.37 38.61
C MET A 592 -31.05 32.95 40.02
N HIS A 593 -29.86 33.27 40.51
CA HIS A 593 -29.68 34.10 41.72
C HIS A 593 -29.05 35.44 41.29
N PRO A 594 -29.59 36.59 41.79
CA PRO A 594 -29.11 37.90 41.32
C PRO A 594 -27.63 38.18 41.53
N VAL A 595 -27.01 37.56 42.52
CA VAL A 595 -25.60 37.81 42.89
C VAL A 595 -24.69 36.62 42.54
N ASP A 596 -25.18 35.39 42.75
CA ASP A 596 -24.32 34.19 42.72
C ASP A 596 -24.36 33.45 41.38
N SER A 597 -25.19 33.89 40.44
CA SER A 597 -25.24 33.26 39.10
C SER A 597 -24.10 33.74 38.18
N ASN A 598 -23.38 32.81 37.64
CA ASN A 598 -22.28 33.04 36.70
C ASN A 598 -22.22 31.93 35.64
N GLU A 599 -21.35 32.10 34.66
CA GLU A 599 -21.21 31.15 33.55
C GLU A 599 -20.81 29.74 34.00
N ILE A 600 -19.90 29.62 34.97
CA ILE A 600 -19.43 28.35 35.53
C ILE A 600 -20.60 27.57 36.15
N SER A 601 -21.45 28.29 36.93
CA SER A 601 -22.62 27.67 37.57
C SER A 601 -23.59 27.05 36.56
N PHE A 602 -23.89 27.77 35.50
CA PHE A 602 -24.77 27.29 34.44
C PHE A 602 -24.12 26.24 33.55
N MET A 603 -22.82 26.32 33.29
CA MET A 603 -22.09 25.27 32.60
C MET A 603 -22.18 23.94 33.37
N LEU A 604 -21.95 23.94 34.66
CA LEU A 604 -22.01 22.76 35.51
C LEU A 604 -23.46 22.26 35.66
N ALA A 605 -24.43 23.13 35.80
CA ALA A 605 -25.83 22.76 35.86
C ALA A 605 -26.32 22.11 34.56
N GLY A 606 -25.97 22.69 33.44
CA GLY A 606 -26.27 22.12 32.12
C GLY A 606 -25.64 20.75 31.88
N ARG A 607 -24.37 20.62 32.24
CA ARG A 607 -23.62 19.36 32.15
C ARG A 607 -24.27 18.23 32.95
N HIS A 608 -24.60 18.50 34.23
CA HIS A 608 -25.18 17.50 35.10
C HIS A 608 -26.63 17.16 34.75
N ALA A 609 -27.46 18.15 34.39
CA ALA A 609 -28.83 17.92 33.93
C ALA A 609 -28.86 17.08 32.65
N PHE A 610 -27.99 17.39 31.70
CA PHE A 610 -27.85 16.62 30.47
C PHE A 610 -27.40 15.18 30.76
N SER A 611 -26.41 14.98 31.60
CA SER A 611 -25.93 13.65 31.96
C SER A 611 -27.03 12.78 32.56
N GLU A 612 -27.83 13.33 33.47
CA GLU A 612 -28.94 12.63 34.12
C GLU A 612 -30.05 12.31 33.13
N ALA A 613 -30.47 13.26 32.30
CA ALA A 613 -31.45 13.04 31.28
C ALA A 613 -31.03 11.99 30.24
N PHE A 614 -29.80 12.06 29.79
CA PHE A 614 -29.23 11.09 28.85
C PHE A 614 -29.28 9.66 29.40
N LYS A 615 -28.90 9.44 30.64
CA LYS A 615 -28.95 8.12 31.30
C LYS A 615 -30.37 7.56 31.37
N ASN A 616 -31.39 8.41 31.43
CA ASN A 616 -32.79 8.01 31.51
C ASN A 616 -33.49 7.97 30.14
N ALA A 617 -32.81 8.29 29.06
CA ALA A 617 -33.35 8.38 27.73
C ALA A 617 -33.16 7.11 26.87
N GLY A 618 -33.03 5.94 27.51
CA GLY A 618 -32.77 4.68 26.80
C GLY A 618 -31.45 4.72 26.00
N PRO A 619 -30.34 5.03 26.67
CA PRO A 619 -29.07 5.23 25.96
C PRO A 619 -28.57 3.92 25.35
N LYS A 620 -27.94 4.04 24.18
CA LYS A 620 -27.36 2.93 23.41
C LYS A 620 -25.97 3.25 22.93
N ILE A 621 -25.16 2.22 22.77
CA ILE A 621 -23.84 2.30 22.18
C ILE A 621 -23.95 1.96 20.70
N LEU A 622 -23.26 2.75 19.87
CA LEU A 622 -23.13 2.55 18.44
C LEU A 622 -21.73 2.03 18.12
N GLU A 623 -21.64 1.07 17.21
CA GLU A 623 -20.37 0.56 16.68
C GLU A 623 -20.18 0.98 15.23
N PRO A 624 -18.93 1.20 14.78
CA PRO A 624 -18.66 1.50 13.40
C PRO A 624 -18.81 0.22 12.54
N ILE A 625 -19.54 0.34 11.45
CA ILE A 625 -19.72 -0.70 10.44
C ILE A 625 -18.95 -0.31 9.20
N TYR A 626 -18.25 -1.28 8.61
CA TYR A 626 -17.46 -1.10 7.40
C TYR A 626 -18.05 -1.87 6.23
N ASP A 627 -18.01 -1.25 5.05
CA ASP A 627 -18.20 -1.94 3.78
C ASP A 627 -16.91 -2.66 3.44
N VAL A 628 -16.98 -3.97 3.32
CA VAL A 628 -15.84 -4.84 3.03
C VAL A 628 -16.07 -5.51 1.69
N GLU A 629 -15.10 -5.40 0.79
CA GLU A 629 -15.09 -6.11 -0.49
C GLU A 629 -13.93 -7.09 -0.48
N VAL A 630 -14.24 -8.37 -0.67
CA VAL A 630 -13.25 -9.44 -0.69
C VAL A 630 -13.14 -10.01 -2.09
N PHE A 631 -11.93 -10.04 -2.65
CA PHE A 631 -11.60 -10.69 -3.90
C PHE A 631 -11.03 -12.07 -3.59
N VAL A 632 -11.76 -13.11 -3.88
CA VAL A 632 -11.44 -14.48 -3.51
C VAL A 632 -11.51 -15.41 -4.72
N PRO A 633 -10.58 -16.38 -4.86
CA PRO A 633 -10.72 -17.43 -5.87
C PRO A 633 -12.02 -18.21 -5.66
N SER A 634 -12.68 -18.59 -6.75
CA SER A 634 -13.98 -19.27 -6.70
C SER A 634 -13.98 -20.54 -5.85
N ASP A 635 -12.87 -21.28 -5.82
CA ASP A 635 -12.71 -22.49 -5.03
C ASP A 635 -12.65 -22.26 -3.51
N LYS A 636 -12.39 -21.03 -3.06
CA LYS A 636 -12.31 -20.63 -1.65
C LYS A 636 -13.49 -19.77 -1.18
N LEU A 637 -14.44 -19.50 -2.04
CA LEU A 637 -15.57 -18.62 -1.73
C LEU A 637 -16.38 -19.12 -0.51
N GLY A 638 -16.66 -20.40 -0.43
CA GLY A 638 -17.42 -20.98 0.68
C GLY A 638 -16.78 -20.77 2.04
N ASP A 639 -15.47 -21.01 2.14
CA ASP A 639 -14.71 -20.82 3.37
C ASP A 639 -14.70 -19.36 3.81
N VAL A 640 -14.51 -18.45 2.86
CA VAL A 640 -14.52 -17.00 3.12
C VAL A 640 -15.90 -16.50 3.53
N MET A 641 -16.96 -16.99 2.90
CA MET A 641 -18.34 -16.65 3.30
C MET A 641 -18.66 -17.10 4.70
N SER A 642 -18.27 -18.32 5.07
CA SER A 642 -18.47 -18.87 6.42
C SER A 642 -17.71 -18.04 7.48
N ASP A 643 -16.47 -17.70 7.21
CA ASP A 643 -15.68 -16.83 8.09
C ASP A 643 -16.31 -15.45 8.25
N MET A 644 -16.77 -14.85 7.15
CA MET A 644 -17.44 -13.55 7.16
C MET A 644 -18.72 -13.57 7.99
N GLN A 645 -19.54 -14.60 7.87
CA GLN A 645 -20.74 -14.78 8.67
C GLN A 645 -20.40 -14.94 10.17
N GLY A 646 -19.33 -15.66 10.49
CA GLY A 646 -18.81 -15.77 11.86
C GLY A 646 -18.35 -14.44 12.47
N ARG A 647 -18.06 -13.45 11.64
CA ARG A 647 -17.70 -12.08 12.03
C ARG A 647 -18.89 -11.11 12.09
N ARG A 648 -20.10 -11.61 12.22
CA ARG A 648 -21.35 -10.83 12.15
C ARG A 648 -21.49 -10.03 10.85
N GLY A 649 -20.85 -10.50 9.78
CA GLY A 649 -20.92 -9.88 8.46
C GLY A 649 -22.25 -10.13 7.79
N MET A 650 -22.85 -9.07 7.26
CA MET A 650 -24.03 -9.16 6.41
C MET A 650 -23.59 -9.12 4.95
N ILE A 651 -23.78 -10.23 4.24
CA ILE A 651 -23.41 -10.33 2.83
C ILE A 651 -24.43 -9.53 2.00
N MET A 652 -23.92 -8.56 1.22
CA MET A 652 -24.72 -7.64 0.42
C MET A 652 -24.83 -8.06 -1.04
N GLY A 653 -23.86 -8.83 -1.54
CA GLY A 653 -23.85 -9.28 -2.91
C GLY A 653 -22.57 -9.97 -3.32
N MET A 654 -22.58 -10.57 -4.50
CA MET A 654 -21.45 -11.20 -5.15
C MET A 654 -21.44 -10.91 -6.63
N THR A 655 -20.24 -10.73 -7.19
CA THR A 655 -20.01 -10.65 -8.64
C THR A 655 -18.85 -11.53 -9.00
N SER A 656 -18.93 -12.19 -10.18
CA SER A 656 -17.87 -13.07 -10.67
C SER A 656 -17.08 -12.38 -11.78
N GLU A 657 -15.76 -12.46 -11.72
CA GLU A 657 -14.89 -11.90 -12.74
C GLU A 657 -13.63 -12.77 -12.90
N LYS A 658 -13.43 -13.34 -14.08
CA LYS A 658 -12.21 -14.08 -14.48
C LYS A 658 -11.70 -15.13 -13.46
N GLY A 659 -12.60 -15.94 -12.90
CA GLY A 659 -12.25 -16.99 -11.91
C GLY A 659 -12.07 -16.50 -10.48
N TYR A 660 -12.32 -15.22 -10.23
CA TYR A 660 -12.40 -14.62 -8.91
C TYR A 660 -13.83 -14.16 -8.63
N GLU A 661 -14.21 -14.26 -7.38
CA GLU A 661 -15.47 -13.74 -6.86
C GLU A 661 -15.21 -12.48 -6.04
N LYS A 662 -16.01 -11.46 -6.27
CA LYS A 662 -16.04 -10.26 -5.44
C LYS A 662 -17.20 -10.37 -4.46
N LEU A 663 -16.89 -10.56 -3.19
CA LEU A 663 -17.87 -10.64 -2.11
C LEU A 663 -17.97 -9.28 -1.43
N SER A 664 -19.18 -8.72 -1.36
CA SER A 664 -19.45 -7.46 -0.65
C SER A 664 -20.21 -7.75 0.64
N ALA A 665 -19.75 -7.20 1.76
CA ALA A 665 -20.37 -7.39 3.06
C ALA A 665 -20.28 -6.11 3.92
N LYS A 666 -21.19 -6.00 4.90
CA LYS A 666 -21.13 -5.00 5.98
C LYS A 666 -20.71 -5.70 7.26
N VAL A 667 -19.62 -5.26 7.86
CA VAL A 667 -19.02 -5.92 9.01
C VAL A 667 -18.64 -4.91 10.09
N PRO A 668 -18.94 -5.19 11.37
CA PRO A 668 -18.45 -4.36 12.48
C PRO A 668 -16.92 -4.32 12.52
N LEU A 669 -16.36 -3.14 12.75
CA LEU A 669 -14.90 -2.96 12.78
C LEU A 669 -14.22 -3.90 13.80
N LYS A 670 -14.84 -4.12 14.95
CA LYS A 670 -14.31 -5.02 15.98
C LYS A 670 -14.06 -6.43 15.47
N GLU A 671 -14.92 -6.92 14.59
CA GLU A 671 -14.85 -8.27 14.02
C GLU A 671 -13.81 -8.39 12.89
N MET A 672 -13.29 -7.26 12.43
CA MET A 672 -12.23 -7.21 11.41
C MET A 672 -10.82 -7.33 11.99
N SER A 673 -10.68 -7.45 13.30
CA SER A 673 -9.39 -7.73 13.94
C SER A 673 -8.77 -9.01 13.36
N ASN A 674 -7.51 -8.91 12.95
CA ASN A 674 -6.75 -10.01 12.34
C ASN A 674 -7.36 -10.62 11.06
N TYR A 675 -8.29 -9.93 10.40
CA TYR A 675 -8.93 -10.47 9.19
C TYR A 675 -7.93 -10.70 8.05
N SER A 676 -6.94 -9.83 7.89
CA SER A 676 -5.87 -9.99 6.90
C SER A 676 -5.16 -11.33 7.06
N THR A 677 -4.79 -11.69 8.29
CA THR A 677 -4.12 -12.96 8.62
C THR A 677 -5.05 -14.15 8.40
N ALA A 678 -6.30 -14.05 8.85
CA ALA A 678 -7.29 -15.11 8.69
C ALA A 678 -7.61 -15.38 7.21
N LEU A 679 -7.82 -14.34 6.42
CA LEU A 679 -8.08 -14.44 4.98
C LEU A 679 -6.90 -15.08 4.24
N SER A 680 -5.69 -14.67 4.56
CA SER A 680 -4.47 -15.25 3.99
C SER A 680 -4.36 -16.75 4.31
N SER A 681 -4.65 -17.14 5.55
CA SER A 681 -4.64 -18.54 5.98
C SER A 681 -5.70 -19.38 5.25
N LEU A 682 -6.93 -18.88 5.11
CA LEU A 682 -8.02 -19.57 4.43
C LEU A 682 -7.77 -19.79 2.94
N THR A 683 -7.08 -18.86 2.29
CA THR A 683 -6.95 -18.81 0.84
C THR A 683 -5.52 -19.07 0.34
N GLY A 684 -4.59 -19.36 1.25
CA GLY A 684 -3.16 -19.49 0.92
C GLY A 684 -2.57 -18.20 0.35
N GLY A 685 -3.07 -17.04 0.81
CA GLY A 685 -2.62 -15.72 0.36
C GLY A 685 -3.18 -15.26 -1.00
N ARG A 686 -4.08 -16.03 -1.61
CA ARG A 686 -4.64 -15.74 -2.94
C ARG A 686 -5.78 -14.73 -2.93
N ALA A 687 -6.32 -14.37 -1.78
CA ALA A 687 -7.38 -13.39 -1.65
C ALA A 687 -6.85 -12.05 -1.16
N SER A 688 -7.58 -10.99 -1.50
CA SER A 688 -7.35 -9.64 -1.01
C SER A 688 -8.66 -9.00 -0.61
N PHE A 689 -8.61 -7.95 0.20
CA PHE A 689 -9.79 -7.19 0.56
C PHE A 689 -9.51 -5.70 0.66
N ILE A 690 -10.57 -4.93 0.53
CA ILE A 690 -10.59 -3.51 0.85
C ILE A 690 -11.74 -3.25 1.81
N MET A 691 -11.61 -2.26 2.67
CA MET A 691 -12.67 -1.86 3.58
C MET A 691 -12.78 -0.35 3.67
N LYS A 692 -14.02 0.12 3.83
CA LYS A 692 -14.36 1.54 3.92
C LYS A 692 -15.42 1.73 5.00
N PHE A 693 -15.27 2.78 5.81
CA PHE A 693 -16.31 3.15 6.78
C PHE A 693 -17.67 3.37 6.09
N ALA A 694 -18.70 2.73 6.59
CA ALA A 694 -20.07 2.86 6.09
C ALA A 694 -20.97 3.68 7.02
N SER A 695 -21.17 3.22 8.24
CA SER A 695 -22.11 3.83 9.18
C SER A 695 -21.85 3.41 10.62
N TYR A 696 -22.57 4.04 11.55
CA TYR A 696 -22.67 3.60 12.93
C TYR A 696 -24.02 2.89 13.15
N GLU A 697 -23.99 1.72 13.77
CA GLU A 697 -25.17 0.91 14.08
C GLU A 697 -25.19 0.51 15.56
N LEU A 698 -26.38 0.23 16.09
CA LEU A 698 -26.53 -0.21 17.47
C LEU A 698 -25.78 -1.52 17.74
N VAL A 699 -25.03 -1.56 18.82
CA VAL A 699 -24.42 -2.83 19.27
C VAL A 699 -25.51 -3.75 19.83
N PRO A 700 -25.33 -5.10 19.77
CA PRO A 700 -26.18 -6.04 20.50
C PRO A 700 -26.21 -5.75 22.01
N THR A 701 -27.32 -6.05 22.66
CA THR A 701 -27.52 -5.73 24.10
C THR A 701 -26.48 -6.36 25.03
N ASP A 702 -26.06 -7.57 24.74
CA ASP A 702 -24.99 -8.28 25.47
C ASP A 702 -23.64 -7.59 25.32
N VAL A 703 -23.32 -7.10 24.13
CA VAL A 703 -22.10 -6.33 23.85
C VAL A 703 -22.12 -5.00 24.61
N GLN A 704 -23.26 -4.30 24.61
CA GLN A 704 -23.42 -3.06 25.37
C GLN A 704 -23.17 -3.26 26.86
N THR A 705 -23.75 -4.29 27.45
CA THR A 705 -23.60 -4.62 28.88
C THR A 705 -22.14 -4.88 29.22
N LYS A 706 -21.44 -5.60 28.36
CA LYS A 706 -20.02 -5.90 28.53
C LYS A 706 -19.15 -4.63 28.46
N LEU A 707 -19.39 -3.76 27.47
CA LEU A 707 -18.66 -2.51 27.31
C LEU A 707 -18.85 -1.56 28.49
N MET A 708 -20.08 -1.46 29.02
CA MET A 708 -20.38 -0.64 30.20
C MET A 708 -19.64 -1.17 31.44
N LYS A 709 -19.60 -2.47 31.60
CA LYS A 709 -18.89 -3.10 32.74
C LYS A 709 -17.39 -2.87 32.66
N GLU A 710 -16.80 -3.03 31.49
CA GLU A 710 -15.37 -2.77 31.27
C GLU A 710 -15.00 -1.30 31.56
N PHE A 711 -15.86 -0.38 31.22
CA PHE A 711 -15.65 1.05 31.52
C PHE A 711 -15.72 1.34 33.03
N GLU A 712 -16.66 0.76 33.74
CA GLU A 712 -16.78 0.90 35.21
C GLU A 712 -15.57 0.33 35.95
N GLU A 713 -15.01 -0.77 35.45
CA GLU A 713 -13.80 -1.39 36.00
C GLU A 713 -12.57 -0.49 35.78
N GLN A 714 -12.43 0.10 34.59
CA GLN A 714 -11.34 1.04 34.30
C GLN A 714 -11.40 2.32 35.17
N GLU A 715 -12.59 2.89 35.36
CA GLU A 715 -12.76 4.05 36.25
C GLU A 715 -12.37 3.74 37.72
N LYS A 716 -12.57 2.51 38.17
CA LYS A 716 -12.15 2.11 39.52
C LYS A 716 -10.65 1.93 39.66
N ASP A 717 -9.98 1.53 38.60
CA ASP A 717 -8.51 1.32 38.58
C ASP A 717 -7.76 2.67 38.44
N GLU A 718 -8.40 3.70 37.86
CA GLU A 718 -7.85 5.04 37.72
C GLU A 718 -8.14 5.96 38.93
N ALA A 719 -9.10 5.60 39.82
CA ALA A 719 -9.46 6.33 41.00
C ALA A 719 -8.66 5.86 42.22
#